data_ae557287282c9f1deb8dc2a66f8a6b5e
#
_entry.id   ae557287282c9f1deb8dc2a66f8a6b5e
#
_cell.length_a   1.000
_cell.length_b   1.000
_cell.length_c   1.000
_cell.angle_alpha   90.00
_cell.angle_beta   90.00
_cell.angle_gamma   90.00
#
_symmetry.space_group_name_H-M   'P 1'
#
loop_
_entity.id
_entity.type
_entity.pdbx_description
1 polymer ?
#
loop_
_entity_poly.entity_id
_entity_poly.type
_entity_poly.pdbx_seq_one_letter_code
_entity_poly.pdbx_strand_id
1 'polypeptide(L)'
;MQQAFTEGLYQSNQEHDACGVGFVAHIKGNKTHEIVSQALKILENLDHRGAVGADALMGDGAGILIQLPDALYREDMAQQGVHLPAFGEYGVGMVFLPKENASRLACEQELERAIRAEGQVLLGWRDVPVNKDMPMSPTVRAKEPLMRQVFIGRGNDVIVQDALERKLYVIRKTASAAIQHLNLKHGKEYYVPSMSSRTVIYKGLLLADQVGTYFKDLQDTRCTSALGLVHQRFSTNTFPEWPLAHPYRYVAHNGEINTVKGNYNWMKAREGVMSSAVLGADLQKLYPISFADQSDTATFDNCLELLTMAGYPLSQAVMMMIPEPWENHNTMDPRRRAFYEYHAAMLEPWDGPASIVFTDGRQIGATLDRNGLRPSRYCITDDDMVIMGSESGVLPVPESKIVRKWRLQPGKMFLIDLEQGRMIDDEELKSGLANSKPYKQWIENLRIRLDDVAEHPVGSPERSDISLLDRQQAFGYTQEDFKFLMAPMAANGEEALGSMGNDSPLAVLSDKNKPLYNYFKQLFAQVTNPPIDPIREAIVMSLVSFVGPKPNLLDINQVNPPMRLEVSQPVLDFQDMAKLRHIESMTNGKFKSATLDITYPLSWGHEGVEAKLASLCAEAVDHIKSGHNILIISDRAITATQVAIPALLALSAIHQHLVKEGLRTTAGLVVETGSAREVHHFAVLAGYGAEAVHPYLAMESLAAMHAELPGDLSADKAIYNYVKAIGKGLSKIMSKMGVSTYMSYCGAQLFEAIGLNSETISKYFTGTPSRVEGIGIFDIAEEAIRTHTSAFSDDPLLAQMLDAGGEYAWRTRGEDHMWTPDAIAKLQHSTRANNFSTYKEYAQIINDQSRRHMTLRGLFEFKIDPSKAIPLDQVEPATEIVKRFATGAMSLGSISTEAHATLAVAMNRIGGKSNTGEGGEDPARYRNELKGIPIKAGESLKSVIGDKQVEVDMPLLAGDSLRSKIKQVASGRFGVTAEYLSSSDQIQIKMA
;
A
#
# COMPACT_ATOMS: atom_id res chain seq x y z
N MET A 1 34.30 19.32 3.15
CA MET A 1 33.66 18.17 3.77
C MET A 1 34.38 17.65 5.01
N GLN A 2 35.68 17.32 4.97
CA GLN A 2 36.39 16.84 6.17
C GLN A 2 36.30 17.76 7.40
N GLN A 3 36.24 19.07 7.24
CA GLN A 3 36.10 20.03 8.32
C GLN A 3 34.69 20.00 8.98
N ALA A 4 33.64 19.72 8.22
CA ALA A 4 32.29 19.59 8.77
C ALA A 4 32.09 18.36 9.65
N PHE A 5 32.86 17.30 9.42
CA PHE A 5 32.87 16.08 10.23
C PHE A 5 33.57 16.25 11.60
N THR A 6 34.44 17.24 11.75
CA THR A 6 35.20 17.45 12.99
C THR A 6 34.69 18.61 13.85
N GLU A 7 33.89 19.51 13.32
CA GLU A 7 33.48 20.77 13.97
C GLU A 7 31.97 20.96 14.10
N GLY A 8 31.14 20.03 13.54
CA GLY A 8 29.68 20.12 13.54
C GLY A 8 29.01 19.08 14.44
N LEU A 9 27.67 19.19 14.54
CA LEU A 9 26.81 18.20 15.20
C LEU A 9 26.53 16.96 14.33
N TYR A 10 27.01 16.97 13.09
CA TYR A 10 26.84 15.88 12.16
C TYR A 10 27.69 14.68 12.52
N GLN A 11 27.07 13.52 12.62
CA GLN A 11 27.75 12.23 12.84
C GLN A 11 27.30 11.27 11.75
N SER A 12 28.21 10.93 10.84
CA SER A 12 27.92 10.08 9.68
C SER A 12 27.39 8.68 10.01
N ASN A 13 27.70 8.17 11.21
CA ASN A 13 27.20 6.88 11.69
C ASN A 13 25.75 6.88 12.19
N GLN A 14 25.08 8.03 12.17
CA GLN A 14 23.67 8.17 12.57
C GLN A 14 22.71 8.39 11.39
N GLU A 15 23.21 8.50 10.15
CA GLU A 15 22.38 8.68 8.94
C GLU A 15 22.20 7.36 8.19
N HIS A 16 21.16 6.59 8.54
CA HIS A 16 20.85 5.31 7.91
C HIS A 16 19.32 5.18 7.75
N ASP A 17 18.69 5.94 6.85
CA ASP A 17 17.24 5.95 6.82
C ASP A 17 16.56 6.01 5.44
N ALA A 18 17.27 5.75 4.35
CA ALA A 18 16.67 5.67 3.02
C ALA A 18 17.54 4.90 2.02
N CYS A 19 16.94 4.20 1.05
CA CYS A 19 17.67 3.58 -0.05
C CYS A 19 18.50 4.61 -0.83
N GLY A 20 19.68 4.20 -1.32
CA GLY A 20 20.51 4.94 -2.26
C GLY A 20 20.42 4.37 -3.67
N VAL A 21 20.04 5.17 -4.63
CA VAL A 21 20.09 4.82 -6.07
C VAL A 21 20.95 5.81 -6.83
N GLY A 22 21.70 5.32 -7.79
CA GLY A 22 22.49 6.15 -8.68
C GLY A 22 22.88 5.44 -9.96
N PHE A 23 23.22 6.21 -10.97
CA PHE A 23 23.83 5.69 -12.19
C PHE A 23 24.83 6.68 -12.79
N VAL A 24 25.73 6.13 -13.58
CA VAL A 24 26.57 6.85 -14.50
C VAL A 24 26.41 6.24 -15.89
N ALA A 25 26.33 7.09 -16.92
CA ALA A 25 26.22 6.64 -18.31
C ALA A 25 26.95 7.61 -19.26
N HIS A 26 27.54 7.07 -20.31
CA HIS A 26 28.12 7.85 -21.38
C HIS A 26 27.10 8.02 -22.51
N ILE A 27 26.66 9.25 -22.77
CA ILE A 27 25.58 9.56 -23.73
C ILE A 27 25.82 8.94 -25.11
N LYS A 28 27.08 8.92 -25.60
CA LYS A 28 27.44 8.35 -26.91
C LYS A 28 27.61 6.83 -26.92
N GLY A 29 27.31 6.15 -25.83
CA GLY A 29 27.37 4.69 -25.74
C GLY A 29 28.80 4.11 -25.70
N ASN A 30 29.82 4.92 -25.40
CA ASN A 30 31.21 4.45 -25.28
C ASN A 30 31.36 3.55 -24.05
N LYS A 31 31.79 2.31 -24.28
CA LYS A 31 31.98 1.32 -23.24
C LYS A 31 33.40 1.40 -22.67
N THR A 32 33.53 1.64 -21.38
CA THR A 32 34.79 1.65 -20.66
C THR A 32 34.68 0.96 -19.31
N HIS A 33 35.81 0.51 -18.78
CA HIS A 33 35.88 0.00 -17.41
C HIS A 33 35.75 1.12 -16.38
N GLU A 34 36.13 2.33 -16.74
CA GLU A 34 36.01 3.52 -15.90
C GLU A 34 34.56 3.76 -15.48
N ILE A 35 33.58 3.57 -16.35
CA ILE A 35 32.15 3.67 -16.03
C ILE A 35 31.75 2.66 -14.97
N VAL A 36 32.24 1.43 -15.03
CA VAL A 36 32.01 0.41 -14.01
C VAL A 36 32.61 0.83 -12.67
N SER A 37 33.83 1.33 -12.68
CA SER A 37 34.53 1.81 -11.50
C SER A 37 33.84 3.05 -10.88
N GLN A 38 33.38 3.99 -11.72
CA GLN A 38 32.62 5.15 -11.27
C GLN A 38 31.25 4.77 -10.70
N ALA A 39 30.56 3.80 -11.27
CA ALA A 39 29.31 3.28 -10.74
C ALA A 39 29.50 2.65 -9.36
N LEU A 40 30.55 1.84 -9.17
CA LEU A 40 30.92 1.30 -7.86
C LEU A 40 31.25 2.43 -6.88
N LYS A 41 31.95 3.49 -7.33
CA LYS A 41 32.24 4.65 -6.47
C LYS A 41 30.97 5.41 -6.07
N ILE A 42 29.98 5.51 -6.94
CA ILE A 42 28.66 6.06 -6.59
C ILE A 42 28.02 5.21 -5.49
N LEU A 43 28.09 3.88 -5.62
CA LEU A 43 27.54 2.96 -4.62
C LEU A 43 28.21 3.14 -3.27
N GLU A 44 29.55 3.18 -3.20
CA GLU A 44 30.31 3.44 -1.99
C GLU A 44 29.94 4.78 -1.34
N ASN A 45 29.80 5.84 -2.16
CA ASN A 45 29.44 7.17 -1.67
C ASN A 45 27.99 7.27 -1.18
N LEU A 46 27.15 6.26 -1.46
CA LEU A 46 25.78 6.12 -0.96
C LEU A 46 25.67 5.19 0.27
N ASP A 47 26.80 4.77 0.88
CA ASP A 47 26.82 3.82 2.00
C ASP A 47 25.98 4.30 3.20
N HIS A 48 25.99 5.59 3.50
CA HIS A 48 25.15 6.21 4.54
C HIS A 48 23.65 6.04 4.33
N ARG A 49 23.22 5.66 3.13
CA ARG A 49 21.81 5.37 2.80
C ARG A 49 21.43 3.90 2.96
N GLY A 50 22.41 3.03 3.22
CA GLY A 50 22.18 1.61 3.45
C GLY A 50 21.81 1.30 4.90
N ALA A 51 21.02 0.26 5.12
CA ALA A 51 20.80 -0.26 6.46
C ALA A 51 21.92 -1.20 6.86
N VAL A 52 22.35 -1.06 8.10
CA VAL A 52 23.28 -1.98 8.75
C VAL A 52 22.58 -2.52 10.00
N GLY A 53 22.58 -3.85 10.16
CA GLY A 53 21.98 -4.51 11.31
C GLY A 53 22.84 -4.40 12.58
N ALA A 54 22.47 -5.18 13.60
CA ALA A 54 23.28 -5.30 14.82
C ALA A 54 24.70 -5.86 14.55
N ASP A 55 24.89 -6.60 13.46
CA ASP A 55 26.19 -7.03 12.93
C ASP A 55 26.61 -6.02 11.85
N ALA A 56 27.69 -5.29 12.09
CA ALA A 56 28.23 -4.26 11.20
C ALA A 56 28.63 -4.76 9.79
N LEU A 57 28.77 -6.08 9.61
CA LEU A 57 29.07 -6.72 8.33
C LEU A 57 27.80 -7.27 7.62
N MET A 58 26.61 -6.93 8.12
CA MET A 58 25.33 -7.35 7.56
C MET A 58 24.56 -6.15 7.05
N GLY A 59 24.49 -5.98 5.72
CA GLY A 59 23.65 -5.00 5.05
C GLY A 59 22.35 -5.59 4.54
N ASP A 60 21.42 -4.72 4.14
CA ASP A 60 20.15 -5.10 3.51
C ASP A 60 20.29 -5.50 2.03
N GLY A 61 21.44 -5.27 1.45
CA GLY A 61 21.78 -5.64 0.09
C GLY A 61 22.21 -4.48 -0.80
N ALA A 62 23.12 -4.78 -1.71
CA ALA A 62 23.64 -3.84 -2.71
C ALA A 62 23.94 -4.56 -4.01
N GLY A 63 24.05 -3.79 -5.09
CA GLY A 63 24.36 -4.35 -6.41
C GLY A 63 24.53 -3.32 -7.51
N ILE A 64 24.94 -3.86 -8.66
CA ILE A 64 25.19 -3.11 -9.89
C ILE A 64 24.61 -3.84 -11.09
N LEU A 65 23.99 -3.10 -12.00
CA LEU A 65 23.60 -3.55 -13.34
C LEU A 65 24.48 -2.84 -14.36
N ILE A 66 25.07 -3.61 -15.25
CA ILE A 66 25.90 -3.15 -16.36
C ILE A 66 25.48 -3.82 -17.67
N GLN A 67 25.94 -3.29 -18.80
CA GLN A 67 25.85 -4.01 -20.07
C GLN A 67 26.72 -5.28 -20.03
N LEU A 68 26.40 -6.29 -20.85
CA LEU A 68 27.21 -7.49 -20.95
C LEU A 68 28.66 -7.14 -21.33
N PRO A 69 29.64 -7.54 -20.52
CA PRO A 69 31.06 -7.33 -20.82
C PRO A 69 31.58 -8.41 -21.80
N ASP A 70 31.24 -8.28 -23.08
CA ASP A 70 31.50 -9.28 -24.14
C ASP A 70 32.98 -9.70 -24.23
N ALA A 71 33.92 -8.77 -24.11
CA ALA A 71 35.35 -9.08 -24.17
C ALA A 71 35.76 -10.04 -23.02
N LEU A 72 35.35 -9.75 -21.80
CA LEU A 72 35.61 -10.62 -20.64
C LEU A 72 35.04 -12.02 -20.85
N TYR A 73 33.76 -12.10 -21.18
CA TYR A 73 33.09 -13.38 -21.32
C TYR A 73 33.63 -14.20 -22.50
N ARG A 74 33.94 -13.57 -23.59
CA ARG A 74 34.48 -14.22 -24.78
C ARG A 74 35.84 -14.87 -24.54
N GLU A 75 36.71 -14.16 -23.84
CA GLU A 75 38.04 -14.70 -23.49
C GLU A 75 37.95 -15.80 -22.44
N ASP A 76 37.14 -15.60 -21.38
CA ASP A 76 36.98 -16.60 -20.32
C ASP A 76 36.35 -17.92 -20.83
N MET A 77 35.33 -17.80 -21.68
CA MET A 77 34.69 -18.99 -22.27
C MET A 77 35.59 -19.68 -23.30
N ALA A 78 36.40 -18.92 -24.04
CA ALA A 78 37.37 -19.49 -24.94
C ALA A 78 38.43 -20.35 -24.21
N GLN A 79 38.82 -19.96 -22.99
CA GLN A 79 39.72 -20.78 -22.13
C GLN A 79 39.07 -22.11 -21.73
N GLN A 80 37.75 -22.21 -21.73
CA GLN A 80 37.00 -23.42 -21.49
C GLN A 80 36.67 -24.19 -22.80
N GLY A 81 37.20 -23.73 -23.94
CA GLY A 81 36.93 -24.34 -25.25
C GLY A 81 35.58 -23.95 -25.86
N VAL A 82 34.90 -22.97 -25.32
CA VAL A 82 33.59 -22.48 -25.81
C VAL A 82 33.78 -21.18 -26.58
N HIS A 83 33.40 -21.19 -27.86
CA HIS A 83 33.42 -19.98 -28.70
C HIS A 83 32.06 -19.32 -28.73
N LEU A 84 31.96 -18.11 -28.16
CA LEU A 84 30.71 -17.33 -28.16
C LEU A 84 30.38 -16.77 -29.56
N PRO A 85 29.12 -16.80 -29.99
CA PRO A 85 28.63 -16.12 -31.20
C PRO A 85 28.88 -14.62 -31.15
N ALA A 86 28.49 -13.86 -32.20
CA ALA A 86 28.58 -12.40 -32.20
C ALA A 86 27.76 -11.79 -31.05
N PHE A 87 28.18 -10.62 -30.60
CA PHE A 87 27.42 -9.86 -29.60
C PHE A 87 25.97 -9.63 -30.07
N GLY A 88 25.00 -9.92 -29.15
CA GLY A 88 23.58 -9.89 -29.48
C GLY A 88 22.99 -11.20 -30.02
N GLU A 89 23.85 -12.21 -30.32
CA GLU A 89 23.43 -13.55 -30.74
C GLU A 89 23.51 -14.58 -29.61
N TYR A 90 23.91 -14.16 -28.43
CA TYR A 90 23.86 -14.96 -27.20
C TYR A 90 23.38 -14.14 -26.02
N GLY A 91 22.85 -14.81 -25.02
CA GLY A 91 22.49 -14.24 -23.73
C GLY A 91 23.24 -14.90 -22.57
N VAL A 92 23.31 -14.20 -21.46
CA VAL A 92 23.93 -14.66 -20.23
C VAL A 92 22.90 -14.65 -19.10
N GLY A 93 22.71 -15.80 -18.45
CA GLY A 93 21.90 -15.88 -17.22
C GLY A 93 22.81 -15.89 -15.99
N MET A 94 22.73 -14.86 -15.13
CA MET A 94 23.28 -14.92 -13.79
C MET A 94 22.34 -15.76 -12.94
N VAL A 95 22.84 -16.84 -12.32
CA VAL A 95 22.02 -17.83 -11.62
C VAL A 95 22.54 -18.03 -10.20
N PHE A 96 21.67 -17.85 -9.23
CA PHE A 96 21.87 -18.26 -7.84
C PHE A 96 21.38 -19.69 -7.69
N LEU A 97 22.22 -20.55 -7.16
CA LEU A 97 22.01 -21.98 -7.06
C LEU A 97 22.20 -22.46 -5.62
N PRO A 98 21.50 -23.53 -5.22
CA PRO A 98 21.74 -24.19 -3.95
C PRO A 98 23.20 -24.67 -3.84
N LYS A 99 23.78 -24.57 -2.64
CA LYS A 99 25.11 -25.17 -2.35
C LYS A 99 25.06 -26.72 -2.28
N GLU A 100 23.89 -27.27 -1.97
CA GLU A 100 23.69 -28.72 -1.90
C GLU A 100 23.67 -29.30 -3.31
N ASN A 101 24.54 -30.33 -3.53
CA ASN A 101 24.83 -30.85 -4.87
C ASN A 101 23.62 -31.43 -5.60
N ALA A 102 22.75 -32.19 -4.93
CA ALA A 102 21.62 -32.83 -5.60
C ALA A 102 20.60 -31.79 -6.06
N SER A 103 20.23 -30.83 -5.20
CA SER A 103 19.31 -29.72 -5.55
C SER A 103 19.92 -28.83 -6.62
N ARG A 104 21.23 -28.57 -6.55
CA ARG A 104 21.93 -27.78 -7.57
C ARG A 104 21.84 -28.40 -8.95
N LEU A 105 22.25 -29.69 -9.05
CA LEU A 105 22.22 -30.39 -10.33
C LEU A 105 20.81 -30.48 -10.91
N ALA A 106 19.79 -30.68 -10.06
CA ALA A 106 18.42 -30.70 -10.52
C ALA A 106 18.00 -29.32 -11.07
N CYS A 107 18.38 -28.21 -10.41
CA CYS A 107 18.12 -26.84 -10.91
C CYS A 107 18.83 -26.57 -12.24
N GLU A 108 20.11 -26.97 -12.37
CA GLU A 108 20.88 -26.81 -13.60
C GLU A 108 20.24 -27.62 -14.75
N GLN A 109 19.88 -28.88 -14.52
CA GLN A 109 19.22 -29.74 -15.50
C GLN A 109 17.87 -29.17 -15.97
N GLU A 110 17.04 -28.65 -15.07
CA GLU A 110 15.78 -28.06 -15.42
C GLU A 110 15.97 -26.78 -16.26
N LEU A 111 16.94 -25.93 -15.92
CA LEU A 111 17.27 -24.76 -16.71
C LEU A 111 17.78 -25.17 -18.11
N GLU A 112 18.66 -26.13 -18.21
CA GLU A 112 19.14 -26.66 -19.48
C GLU A 112 18.02 -27.30 -20.30
N ARG A 113 17.09 -28.01 -19.65
CA ARG A 113 15.90 -28.54 -20.31
C ARG A 113 15.03 -27.42 -20.89
N ALA A 114 14.80 -26.34 -20.12
CA ALA A 114 14.03 -25.17 -20.58
C ALA A 114 14.71 -24.48 -21.77
N ILE A 115 16.05 -24.33 -21.77
CA ILE A 115 16.81 -23.76 -22.89
C ILE A 115 16.57 -24.58 -24.17
N ARG A 116 16.71 -25.90 -24.10
CA ARG A 116 16.52 -26.79 -25.27
C ARG A 116 15.06 -26.84 -25.72
N ALA A 117 14.11 -26.85 -24.76
CA ALA A 117 12.66 -26.86 -25.07
C ALA A 117 12.20 -25.59 -25.80
N GLU A 118 12.85 -24.44 -25.55
CA GLU A 118 12.58 -23.19 -26.25
C GLU A 118 13.41 -23.03 -27.55
N GLY A 119 14.07 -24.11 -28.01
CA GLY A 119 14.83 -24.13 -29.27
C GLY A 119 16.13 -23.31 -29.23
N GLN A 120 16.63 -22.98 -28.04
CA GLN A 120 17.86 -22.24 -27.89
C GLN A 120 19.04 -23.19 -27.61
N VAL A 121 20.28 -22.69 -27.79
CA VAL A 121 21.50 -23.49 -27.70
C VAL A 121 22.19 -23.26 -26.36
N LEU A 122 22.38 -24.29 -25.57
CA LEU A 122 23.25 -24.21 -24.39
C LEU A 122 24.69 -24.15 -24.85
N LEU A 123 25.40 -23.06 -24.61
CA LEU A 123 26.81 -22.89 -24.98
C LEU A 123 27.73 -23.40 -23.85
N GLY A 124 27.36 -23.15 -22.60
CA GLY A 124 28.16 -23.60 -21.45
C GLY A 124 27.82 -22.88 -20.16
N TRP A 125 28.55 -23.21 -19.11
CA TRP A 125 28.46 -22.62 -17.79
C TRP A 125 29.80 -22.04 -17.35
N ARG A 126 29.77 -20.92 -16.62
CA ARG A 126 30.92 -20.29 -16.00
C ARG A 126 30.64 -20.08 -14.52
N ASP A 127 31.58 -20.47 -13.65
CA ASP A 127 31.47 -20.10 -12.23
C ASP A 127 31.82 -18.61 -12.09
N VAL A 128 31.00 -17.89 -11.32
CA VAL A 128 31.26 -16.46 -11.06
C VAL A 128 32.44 -16.33 -10.10
N PRO A 129 33.54 -15.64 -10.48
CA PRO A 129 34.68 -15.47 -9.59
C PRO A 129 34.32 -14.53 -8.42
N VAL A 130 34.21 -15.10 -7.21
CA VAL A 130 33.93 -14.33 -6.00
C VAL A 130 35.10 -14.39 -5.01
N ASN A 131 35.27 -13.36 -4.19
CA ASN A 131 36.25 -13.30 -3.14
C ASN A 131 35.71 -13.99 -1.87
N LYS A 132 36.14 -15.24 -1.66
CA LYS A 132 35.72 -16.04 -0.50
C LYS A 132 36.37 -15.59 0.83
N ASP A 133 37.48 -14.89 0.76
CA ASP A 133 38.24 -14.44 1.92
C ASP A 133 37.78 -13.05 2.44
N MET A 134 36.85 -12.42 1.73
CA MET A 134 36.31 -11.12 2.15
C MET A 134 35.57 -11.24 3.48
N PRO A 135 35.79 -10.34 4.44
CA PRO A 135 35.03 -10.29 5.68
C PRO A 135 33.53 -10.10 5.41
N MET A 136 32.72 -10.99 5.97
CA MET A 136 31.26 -11.00 5.80
C MET A 136 30.60 -11.58 7.05
N SER A 137 29.43 -11.10 7.41
CA SER A 137 28.64 -11.67 8.50
C SER A 137 28.46 -13.18 8.33
N PRO A 138 28.63 -13.99 9.40
CA PRO A 138 28.36 -15.43 9.36
C PRO A 138 26.95 -15.76 8.87
N THR A 139 25.95 -14.94 9.24
CA THR A 139 24.55 -15.10 8.80
C THR A 139 24.40 -14.89 7.30
N VAL A 140 25.06 -13.88 6.75
CA VAL A 140 25.07 -13.60 5.31
C VAL A 140 25.78 -14.71 4.55
N ARG A 141 26.92 -15.17 5.07
CA ARG A 141 27.73 -16.26 4.49
C ARG A 141 26.98 -17.59 4.46
N ALA A 142 26.19 -17.88 5.49
CA ALA A 142 25.38 -19.08 5.57
C ALA A 142 24.29 -19.12 4.49
N LYS A 143 23.71 -17.95 4.15
CA LYS A 143 22.66 -17.80 3.11
C LYS A 143 23.23 -17.53 1.72
N GLU A 144 24.54 -17.37 1.56
CA GLU A 144 25.18 -17.08 0.28
C GLU A 144 24.87 -18.21 -0.72
N PRO A 145 24.34 -17.92 -1.92
CA PRO A 145 24.12 -18.94 -2.96
C PRO A 145 25.43 -19.31 -3.67
N LEU A 146 25.46 -20.44 -4.34
CA LEU A 146 26.44 -20.69 -5.38
C LEU A 146 26.05 -19.89 -6.61
N MET A 147 26.97 -19.13 -7.20
CA MET A 147 26.71 -18.28 -8.34
C MET A 147 27.37 -18.80 -9.60
N ARG A 148 26.57 -19.04 -10.63
CA ARG A 148 27.05 -19.45 -11.96
C ARG A 148 26.40 -18.59 -13.04
N GLN A 149 27.07 -18.49 -14.16
CA GLN A 149 26.56 -17.89 -15.39
C GLN A 149 26.33 -18.98 -16.44
N VAL A 150 25.10 -19.01 -16.99
CA VAL A 150 24.75 -19.87 -18.13
C VAL A 150 24.79 -19.05 -19.41
N PHE A 151 25.47 -19.57 -20.44
CA PHE A 151 25.61 -18.96 -21.76
C PHE A 151 24.66 -19.65 -22.73
N ILE A 152 23.78 -18.86 -23.37
CA ILE A 152 22.69 -19.35 -24.22
C ILE A 152 22.82 -18.70 -25.60
N GLY A 153 23.14 -19.51 -26.62
CA GLY A 153 23.15 -19.07 -28.01
C GLY A 153 21.73 -19.01 -28.58
N ARG A 154 21.49 -18.11 -29.52
CA ARG A 154 20.22 -18.06 -30.24
C ARG A 154 20.02 -19.29 -31.12
N GLY A 155 18.77 -19.79 -31.17
CA GLY A 155 18.38 -20.85 -32.11
C GLY A 155 18.15 -20.31 -33.52
N ASN A 156 18.05 -21.23 -34.49
CA ASN A 156 17.93 -20.86 -35.91
C ASN A 156 16.66 -20.05 -36.24
N ASP A 157 15.59 -20.23 -35.46
CA ASP A 157 14.32 -19.53 -35.67
C ASP A 157 14.29 -18.12 -35.09
N VAL A 158 15.35 -17.72 -34.39
CA VAL A 158 15.47 -16.40 -33.73
C VAL A 158 16.41 -15.52 -34.52
N ILE A 159 15.88 -14.52 -35.26
CA ILE A 159 16.66 -13.71 -36.20
C ILE A 159 17.20 -12.43 -35.54
N VAL A 160 16.40 -11.78 -34.65
CA VAL A 160 16.73 -10.50 -34.05
C VAL A 160 16.93 -10.58 -32.55
N GLN A 161 17.77 -9.69 -32.01
CA GLN A 161 18.08 -9.67 -30.57
C GLN A 161 16.85 -9.57 -29.68
N ASP A 162 15.82 -8.79 -30.05
CA ASP A 162 14.59 -8.65 -29.27
C ASP A 162 13.80 -9.98 -29.19
N ALA A 163 13.88 -10.82 -30.22
CA ALA A 163 13.28 -12.14 -30.16
C ALA A 163 14.09 -13.09 -29.25
N LEU A 164 15.42 -12.92 -29.18
CA LEU A 164 16.25 -13.67 -28.22
C LEU A 164 15.91 -13.24 -26.79
N GLU A 165 15.79 -11.93 -26.52
CA GLU A 165 15.36 -11.42 -25.18
C GLU A 165 14.03 -12.07 -24.73
N ARG A 166 13.04 -12.13 -25.63
CA ARG A 166 11.76 -12.81 -25.32
C ARG A 166 11.95 -14.30 -25.00
N LYS A 167 12.81 -15.01 -25.75
CA LYS A 167 13.07 -16.42 -25.45
C LYS A 167 13.83 -16.61 -24.13
N LEU A 168 14.77 -15.74 -23.80
CA LEU A 168 15.45 -15.73 -22.52
C LEU A 168 14.47 -15.48 -21.35
N TYR A 169 13.52 -14.59 -21.53
CA TYR A 169 12.43 -14.35 -20.56
C TYR A 169 11.57 -15.60 -20.34
N VAL A 170 11.14 -16.26 -21.44
CA VAL A 170 10.36 -17.51 -21.36
C VAL A 170 11.15 -18.62 -20.67
N ILE A 171 12.42 -18.84 -21.06
CA ILE A 171 13.31 -19.83 -20.44
C ILE A 171 13.41 -19.62 -18.94
N ARG A 172 13.67 -18.39 -18.51
CA ARG A 172 13.81 -18.04 -17.09
C ARG A 172 12.52 -18.36 -16.31
N LYS A 173 11.37 -17.94 -16.82
CA LYS A 173 10.06 -18.15 -16.16
C LYS A 173 9.72 -19.64 -16.11
N THR A 174 9.88 -20.36 -17.21
CA THR A 174 9.59 -21.79 -17.32
C THR A 174 10.47 -22.61 -16.39
N ALA A 175 11.78 -22.34 -16.38
CA ALA A 175 12.71 -23.04 -15.49
C ALA A 175 12.38 -22.77 -14.02
N SER A 176 12.09 -21.51 -13.65
CA SER A 176 11.73 -21.15 -12.27
C SER A 176 10.45 -21.85 -11.82
N ALA A 177 9.42 -21.89 -12.66
CA ALA A 177 8.18 -22.61 -12.37
C ALA A 177 8.41 -24.11 -12.22
N ALA A 178 9.17 -24.74 -13.12
CA ALA A 178 9.48 -26.16 -13.07
C ALA A 178 10.23 -26.53 -11.78
N ILE A 179 11.24 -25.75 -11.41
CA ILE A 179 12.03 -25.98 -10.19
C ILE A 179 11.16 -25.85 -8.93
N GLN A 180 10.25 -24.90 -8.91
CA GLN A 180 9.28 -24.77 -7.80
C GLN A 180 8.42 -26.03 -7.64
N HIS A 181 7.95 -26.60 -8.75
CA HIS A 181 7.13 -27.84 -8.72
C HIS A 181 7.90 -29.08 -8.29
N LEU A 182 9.21 -29.10 -8.42
CA LEU A 182 10.03 -30.22 -7.96
C LEU A 182 10.08 -30.34 -6.43
N ASN A 183 9.65 -29.35 -5.68
CA ASN A 183 9.67 -29.32 -4.21
C ASN A 183 11.03 -29.77 -3.61
N LEU A 184 12.13 -29.32 -4.22
CA LEU A 184 13.47 -29.62 -3.75
C LEU A 184 13.70 -29.05 -2.37
N LYS A 185 14.44 -29.76 -1.52
CA LYS A 185 14.79 -29.34 -0.14
C LYS A 185 15.37 -27.92 -0.10
N HIS A 186 16.19 -27.56 -1.10
CA HIS A 186 16.86 -26.27 -1.26
C HIS A 186 16.41 -25.50 -2.52
N GLY A 187 15.28 -25.88 -3.12
CA GLY A 187 14.77 -25.26 -4.36
C GLY A 187 14.47 -23.77 -4.23
N LYS A 188 14.14 -23.29 -3.04
CA LYS A 188 13.90 -21.87 -2.76
C LYS A 188 15.15 -20.98 -2.89
N GLU A 189 16.34 -21.57 -2.87
CA GLU A 189 17.61 -20.85 -3.07
C GLU A 189 17.89 -20.56 -4.55
N TYR A 190 17.15 -21.21 -5.47
CA TYR A 190 17.26 -20.93 -6.90
C TYR A 190 16.63 -19.58 -7.24
N TYR A 191 17.44 -18.73 -7.87
CA TYR A 191 16.97 -17.43 -8.36
C TYR A 191 17.81 -16.97 -9.56
N VAL A 192 17.22 -16.23 -10.48
CA VAL A 192 17.91 -15.68 -11.67
C VAL A 192 17.85 -14.15 -11.61
N PRO A 193 18.89 -13.49 -11.11
CA PRO A 193 19.00 -12.03 -11.07
C PRO A 193 18.85 -11.37 -12.44
N SER A 194 19.49 -11.92 -13.46
CA SER A 194 19.38 -11.47 -14.84
C SER A 194 19.53 -12.63 -15.82
N MET A 195 18.83 -12.54 -16.96
CA MET A 195 19.03 -13.43 -18.11
C MET A 195 18.74 -12.60 -19.37
N SER A 196 19.77 -12.08 -20.00
CA SER A 196 19.66 -11.10 -21.08
C SER A 196 20.84 -11.20 -22.05
N SER A 197 20.63 -10.79 -23.28
CA SER A 197 21.69 -10.58 -24.27
C SER A 197 22.31 -9.17 -24.21
N ARG A 198 21.87 -8.32 -23.27
CA ARG A 198 22.22 -6.92 -23.15
C ARG A 198 22.83 -6.52 -21.81
N THR A 199 22.32 -7.07 -20.71
CA THR A 199 22.67 -6.66 -19.35
C THR A 199 23.03 -7.85 -18.46
N VAL A 200 23.81 -7.57 -17.42
CA VAL A 200 24.09 -8.50 -16.34
C VAL A 200 24.02 -7.79 -14.99
N ILE A 201 23.57 -8.49 -13.96
CA ILE A 201 23.41 -7.95 -12.61
C ILE A 201 24.30 -8.70 -11.64
N TYR A 202 25.12 -7.95 -10.90
CA TYR A 202 25.91 -8.43 -9.77
C TYR A 202 25.31 -7.84 -8.50
N LYS A 203 24.74 -8.69 -7.63
CA LYS A 203 24.05 -8.23 -6.41
C LYS A 203 24.07 -9.27 -5.31
N GLY A 204 23.82 -8.85 -4.07
CA GLY A 204 23.72 -9.75 -2.93
C GLY A 204 23.42 -9.04 -1.62
N LEU A 205 23.38 -9.79 -0.52
CA LEU A 205 23.33 -9.26 0.85
C LEU A 205 24.70 -8.65 1.22
N LEU A 206 25.10 -7.65 0.48
CA LEU A 206 26.40 -7.00 0.57
C LEU A 206 26.22 -5.57 1.05
N LEU A 207 27.23 -5.03 1.67
CA LEU A 207 27.40 -3.59 1.88
C LEU A 207 27.87 -2.93 0.57
N ALA A 208 27.77 -1.63 0.50
CA ALA A 208 28.16 -0.86 -0.68
C ALA A 208 29.60 -1.11 -1.14
N ASP A 209 30.53 -1.06 -0.21
CA ASP A 209 31.98 -1.25 -0.41
C ASP A 209 32.36 -2.72 -0.72
N GLN A 210 31.50 -3.67 -0.34
CA GLN A 210 31.73 -5.08 -0.56
C GLN A 210 31.45 -5.52 -2.01
N VAL A 211 30.55 -4.86 -2.76
CA VAL A 211 30.15 -5.30 -4.11
C VAL A 211 31.33 -5.41 -5.05
N GLY A 212 32.14 -4.34 -5.15
CA GLY A 212 33.32 -4.32 -6.02
C GLY A 212 34.43 -5.29 -5.58
N THR A 213 34.57 -5.52 -4.28
CA THR A 213 35.57 -6.44 -3.70
C THR A 213 35.15 -7.91 -3.75
N TYR A 214 33.85 -8.18 -3.70
CA TYR A 214 33.29 -9.52 -3.73
C TYR A 214 33.27 -10.12 -5.12
N PHE A 215 32.78 -9.37 -6.11
CA PHE A 215 32.71 -9.82 -7.50
C PHE A 215 33.99 -9.44 -8.26
N LYS A 216 34.89 -10.41 -8.46
CA LYS A 216 36.20 -10.15 -9.11
C LYS A 216 36.06 -9.68 -10.57
N ASP A 217 34.97 -10.05 -11.25
CA ASP A 217 34.67 -9.58 -12.61
C ASP A 217 34.62 -8.05 -12.70
N LEU A 218 34.10 -7.39 -11.65
CA LEU A 218 33.95 -5.93 -11.62
C LEU A 218 35.29 -5.18 -11.48
N GLN A 219 36.35 -5.89 -11.09
CA GLN A 219 37.72 -5.36 -11.00
C GLN A 219 38.53 -5.60 -12.29
N ASP A 220 38.04 -6.47 -13.16
CA ASP A 220 38.72 -6.81 -14.41
C ASP A 220 38.55 -5.68 -15.44
N THR A 221 39.66 -5.17 -15.99
CA THR A 221 39.65 -4.09 -16.96
C THR A 221 38.92 -4.40 -18.28
N ARG A 222 38.70 -5.69 -18.57
CA ARG A 222 37.88 -6.18 -19.70
C ARG A 222 36.38 -6.05 -19.41
N CYS A 223 36.00 -5.86 -18.16
CA CYS A 223 34.62 -5.61 -17.77
C CYS A 223 34.28 -4.15 -18.12
N THR A 224 33.73 -3.95 -19.30
CA THR A 224 33.39 -2.62 -19.82
C THR A 224 31.90 -2.43 -20.05
N SER A 225 31.41 -1.22 -19.79
CA SER A 225 30.02 -0.84 -20.01
C SER A 225 29.90 0.63 -20.36
N ALA A 226 28.84 1.03 -21.07
CA ALA A 226 28.47 2.42 -21.30
C ALA A 226 27.54 2.98 -20.24
N LEU A 227 27.02 2.14 -19.35
CA LEU A 227 26.19 2.52 -18.19
C LEU A 227 26.51 1.63 -16.98
N GLY A 228 26.35 2.19 -15.80
CA GLY A 228 26.35 1.44 -14.55
C GLY A 228 25.24 1.96 -13.64
N LEU A 229 24.26 1.12 -13.32
CA LEU A 229 23.16 1.41 -12.41
C LEU A 229 23.41 0.70 -11.09
N VAL A 230 23.44 1.45 -9.99
CA VAL A 230 23.75 0.94 -8.65
C VAL A 230 22.64 1.25 -7.66
N HIS A 231 22.55 0.42 -6.65
CA HIS A 231 21.59 0.61 -5.57
C HIS A 231 22.13 0.06 -4.25
N GLN A 232 21.98 0.85 -3.21
CA GLN A 232 22.17 0.47 -1.80
C GLN A 232 20.79 0.40 -1.15
N ARG A 233 20.47 -0.76 -0.58
CA ARG A 233 19.13 -1.03 -0.05
C ARG A 233 19.01 -0.65 1.41
N PHE A 234 17.87 -0.07 1.77
CA PHE A 234 17.33 0.02 3.12
C PHE A 234 15.96 -0.68 3.15
N SER A 235 15.88 -1.82 3.83
CA SER A 235 14.65 -2.63 3.86
C SER A 235 13.79 -2.23 5.05
N THR A 236 12.61 -1.70 4.79
CA THR A 236 11.66 -1.29 5.84
C THR A 236 10.60 -2.37 6.12
N ASN A 237 10.17 -3.11 5.09
CA ASN A 237 8.99 -3.97 5.14
C ASN A 237 9.26 -5.45 4.87
N THR A 238 10.47 -5.83 4.45
CA THR A 238 10.82 -7.22 4.12
C THR A 238 12.16 -7.60 4.72
N PHE A 239 12.28 -8.84 5.19
CA PHE A 239 13.58 -9.35 5.66
C PHE A 239 14.59 -9.36 4.50
N PRO A 240 15.85 -8.93 4.75
CA PRO A 240 16.90 -8.96 3.73
C PRO A 240 17.23 -10.39 3.28
N GLU A 241 17.26 -10.58 1.96
CA GLU A 241 17.66 -11.83 1.32
C GLU A 241 18.47 -11.55 0.05
N TRP A 242 19.32 -12.50 -0.38
CA TRP A 242 20.16 -12.37 -1.57
C TRP A 242 19.36 -12.00 -2.84
N PRO A 243 18.20 -12.65 -3.14
CA PRO A 243 17.37 -12.29 -4.29
C PRO A 243 16.77 -10.90 -4.24
N LEU A 244 16.50 -10.38 -3.03
CA LEU A 244 15.80 -9.11 -2.84
C LEU A 244 16.70 -7.87 -2.93
N ALA A 245 18.03 -8.05 -3.00
CA ALA A 245 18.94 -6.95 -3.29
C ALA A 245 18.61 -6.34 -4.68
N HIS A 246 18.81 -5.03 -4.80
CA HIS A 246 18.70 -4.32 -6.08
C HIS A 246 20.06 -4.23 -6.80
N PRO A 247 20.10 -3.90 -8.09
CA PRO A 247 19.00 -3.68 -9.04
C PRO A 247 18.23 -4.96 -9.39
N TYR A 248 17.00 -4.78 -9.93
CA TYR A 248 16.27 -5.81 -10.66
C TYR A 248 16.60 -5.72 -12.16
N ARG A 249 15.93 -6.54 -13.01
CA ARG A 249 16.28 -6.71 -14.43
C ARG A 249 16.16 -5.43 -15.24
N TYR A 250 15.18 -4.62 -14.92
CA TYR A 250 14.88 -3.35 -15.60
C TYR A 250 14.98 -2.14 -14.70
N VAL A 251 14.88 -2.31 -13.37
CA VAL A 251 14.69 -1.18 -12.46
C VAL A 251 15.59 -1.20 -11.22
N ALA A 252 15.94 0.00 -10.76
CA ALA A 252 16.32 0.25 -9.38
C ALA A 252 15.37 1.32 -8.81
N HIS A 253 14.91 1.12 -7.59
CA HIS A 253 13.86 1.92 -6.98
C HIS A 253 14.29 2.40 -5.59
N ASN A 254 14.12 3.69 -5.35
CA ASN A 254 14.23 4.29 -4.02
C ASN A 254 12.84 4.79 -3.61
N GLY A 255 12.24 4.10 -2.65
CA GLY A 255 10.91 4.44 -2.13
C GLY A 255 10.06 3.21 -1.85
N GLU A 256 8.75 3.38 -1.92
CA GLU A 256 7.73 2.35 -1.71
C GLU A 256 6.57 2.50 -2.69
N ILE A 257 6.11 1.40 -3.25
CA ILE A 257 4.89 1.36 -4.07
C ILE A 257 3.71 0.97 -3.15
N ASN A 258 2.96 1.97 -2.70
CA ASN A 258 1.85 1.77 -1.77
C ASN A 258 0.70 0.96 -2.37
N THR A 259 0.55 0.99 -3.70
CA THR A 259 -0.51 0.31 -4.44
C THR A 259 -0.18 -1.13 -4.82
N VAL A 260 0.99 -1.66 -4.45
CA VAL A 260 1.51 -2.95 -4.95
C VAL A 260 0.51 -4.10 -4.81
N LYS A 261 -0.22 -4.18 -3.70
CA LYS A 261 -1.19 -5.26 -3.46
C LYS A 261 -2.34 -5.22 -4.47
N GLY A 262 -2.88 -4.04 -4.74
CA GLY A 262 -3.90 -3.85 -5.77
C GLY A 262 -3.38 -4.12 -7.17
N ASN A 263 -2.19 -3.61 -7.50
CA ASN A 263 -1.56 -3.85 -8.79
C ASN A 263 -1.32 -5.35 -9.03
N TYR A 264 -0.82 -6.07 -8.02
CA TYR A 264 -0.66 -7.53 -8.07
C TYR A 264 -2.01 -8.24 -8.30
N ASN A 265 -3.04 -7.91 -7.53
CA ASN A 265 -4.37 -8.52 -7.64
C ASN A 265 -4.96 -8.34 -9.03
N TRP A 266 -4.86 -7.12 -9.60
CA TRP A 266 -5.36 -6.83 -10.94
C TRP A 266 -4.52 -7.47 -12.05
N MET A 267 -3.20 -7.56 -11.90
CA MET A 267 -2.36 -8.31 -12.85
C MET A 267 -2.77 -9.79 -12.87
N LYS A 268 -2.97 -10.41 -11.71
CA LYS A 268 -3.46 -11.78 -11.61
C LYS A 268 -4.86 -11.95 -12.23
N ALA A 269 -5.77 -11.00 -11.98
CA ALA A 269 -7.12 -11.04 -12.57
C ALA A 269 -7.11 -10.95 -14.10
N ARG A 270 -6.09 -10.31 -14.70
CA ARG A 270 -5.93 -10.19 -16.16
C ARG A 270 -5.37 -11.43 -16.83
N GLU A 271 -4.66 -12.30 -16.10
CA GLU A 271 -4.00 -13.48 -16.69
C GLU A 271 -4.96 -14.35 -17.49
N GLY A 272 -6.25 -14.41 -17.11
CA GLY A 272 -7.27 -15.21 -17.80
C GLY A 272 -7.68 -14.69 -19.19
N VAL A 273 -7.49 -13.40 -19.48
CA VAL A 273 -7.96 -12.76 -20.72
C VAL A 273 -6.84 -12.11 -21.54
N MET A 274 -5.63 -12.03 -21.01
CA MET A 274 -4.50 -11.45 -21.75
C MET A 274 -4.15 -12.29 -22.98
N SER A 275 -3.95 -11.59 -24.10
CA SER A 275 -3.41 -12.15 -25.33
C SER A 275 -2.41 -11.19 -25.93
N SER A 276 -1.38 -11.72 -26.59
CA SER A 276 -0.32 -10.94 -27.20
C SER A 276 0.05 -11.51 -28.56
N ALA A 277 -0.01 -10.69 -29.59
CA ALA A 277 0.44 -11.10 -30.92
C ALA A 277 1.95 -11.36 -30.97
N VAL A 278 2.72 -10.71 -30.10
CA VAL A 278 4.19 -10.81 -30.03
C VAL A 278 4.63 -12.03 -29.25
N LEU A 279 4.00 -12.33 -28.12
CA LEU A 279 4.34 -13.48 -27.27
C LEU A 279 3.60 -14.76 -27.69
N GLY A 280 2.45 -14.65 -28.38
CA GLY A 280 1.68 -15.79 -28.85
C GLY A 280 1.41 -16.82 -27.76
N ALA A 281 1.64 -18.09 -28.05
CA ALA A 281 1.45 -19.21 -27.12
C ALA A 281 2.42 -19.19 -25.93
N ASP A 282 3.56 -18.49 -26.04
CA ASP A 282 4.53 -18.41 -24.96
C ASP A 282 4.00 -17.62 -23.76
N LEU A 283 2.98 -16.77 -23.97
CA LEU A 283 2.37 -15.99 -22.88
C LEU A 283 1.88 -16.89 -21.73
N GLN A 284 1.29 -18.03 -22.02
CA GLN A 284 0.79 -18.96 -21.00
C GLN A 284 1.91 -19.56 -20.13
N LYS A 285 3.13 -19.65 -20.66
CA LYS A 285 4.31 -20.15 -19.92
C LYS A 285 4.84 -19.12 -18.91
N LEU A 286 4.41 -17.87 -19.02
CA LEU A 286 4.87 -16.76 -18.16
C LEU A 286 4.08 -16.64 -16.85
N TYR A 287 2.93 -17.28 -16.76
CA TYR A 287 2.07 -17.20 -15.58
C TYR A 287 2.57 -18.06 -14.40
N PRO A 288 2.41 -17.59 -13.16
CA PRO A 288 1.97 -16.25 -12.79
C PRO A 288 3.02 -15.18 -13.12
N ILE A 289 2.58 -13.98 -13.50
CA ILE A 289 3.51 -12.88 -13.81
C ILE A 289 4.32 -12.49 -12.58
N SER A 290 3.65 -12.35 -11.43
CA SER A 290 4.26 -12.05 -10.13
C SER A 290 3.74 -12.99 -9.05
N PHE A 291 4.46 -13.07 -7.92
CA PHE A 291 4.09 -13.87 -6.76
C PHE A 291 3.72 -12.97 -5.57
N ALA A 292 2.83 -13.44 -4.70
CA ALA A 292 2.29 -12.66 -3.58
C ALA A 292 3.35 -12.19 -2.58
N ASP A 293 4.42 -12.98 -2.39
CA ASP A 293 5.45 -12.73 -1.38
C ASP A 293 6.65 -11.93 -1.92
N GLN A 294 6.55 -11.39 -3.13
CA GLN A 294 7.60 -10.57 -3.72
C GLN A 294 7.56 -9.14 -3.17
N SER A 295 8.72 -8.46 -3.20
CA SER A 295 8.78 -7.03 -2.90
C SER A 295 8.01 -6.21 -3.95
N ASP A 296 7.64 -4.99 -3.59
CA ASP A 296 7.01 -4.02 -4.48
C ASP A 296 7.80 -3.81 -5.77
N THR A 297 9.10 -3.61 -5.64
CA THR A 297 10.00 -3.40 -6.78
C THR A 297 10.12 -4.65 -7.66
N ALA A 298 10.16 -5.85 -7.08
CA ALA A 298 10.20 -7.09 -7.86
C ALA A 298 8.90 -7.27 -8.67
N THR A 299 7.76 -6.95 -8.07
CA THR A 299 6.45 -7.01 -8.72
C THR A 299 6.34 -5.97 -9.83
N PHE A 300 6.84 -4.75 -9.60
CA PHE A 300 6.93 -3.71 -10.62
C PHE A 300 7.83 -4.14 -11.79
N ASP A 301 9.02 -4.67 -11.51
CA ASP A 301 9.97 -5.16 -12.50
C ASP A 301 9.39 -6.27 -13.37
N ASN A 302 8.65 -7.22 -12.79
CA ASN A 302 7.97 -8.28 -13.52
C ASN A 302 6.90 -7.74 -14.48
N CYS A 303 6.14 -6.73 -14.06
CA CYS A 303 5.13 -6.10 -14.89
C CYS A 303 5.78 -5.30 -16.03
N LEU A 304 6.83 -4.52 -15.73
CA LEU A 304 7.57 -3.76 -16.73
C LEU A 304 8.23 -4.66 -17.78
N GLU A 305 8.83 -5.78 -17.34
CA GLU A 305 9.40 -6.79 -18.22
C GLU A 305 8.34 -7.37 -19.16
N LEU A 306 7.15 -7.75 -18.64
CA LEU A 306 6.06 -8.26 -19.46
C LEU A 306 5.63 -7.25 -20.53
N LEU A 307 5.39 -5.98 -20.15
CA LEU A 307 4.99 -4.93 -21.09
C LEU A 307 6.04 -4.71 -22.17
N THR A 308 7.31 -4.65 -21.80
CA THR A 308 8.42 -4.44 -22.73
C THR A 308 8.57 -5.63 -23.67
N MET A 309 8.47 -6.85 -23.16
CA MET A 309 8.56 -8.08 -23.96
C MET A 309 7.35 -8.27 -24.90
N ALA A 310 6.19 -7.75 -24.51
CA ALA A 310 5.01 -7.70 -25.37
C ALA A 310 5.12 -6.63 -26.48
N GLY A 311 6.15 -5.74 -26.43
CA GLY A 311 6.50 -4.80 -27.49
C GLY A 311 6.23 -3.32 -27.19
N TYR A 312 5.83 -2.97 -25.97
CA TYR A 312 5.79 -1.56 -25.57
C TYR A 312 7.20 -0.97 -25.48
N PRO A 313 7.44 0.24 -26.02
CA PRO A 313 8.66 0.97 -25.71
C PRO A 313 8.85 1.10 -24.19
N LEU A 314 10.09 0.92 -23.70
CA LEU A 314 10.38 0.93 -22.27
C LEU A 314 9.84 2.18 -21.54
N SER A 315 10.07 3.36 -22.12
CA SER A 315 9.55 4.63 -21.58
C SER A 315 8.03 4.71 -21.59
N GLN A 316 7.35 4.16 -22.61
CA GLN A 316 5.89 4.08 -22.63
C GLN A 316 5.34 3.17 -21.54
N ALA A 317 5.93 2.00 -21.35
CA ALA A 317 5.54 1.06 -20.29
C ALA A 317 5.68 1.71 -18.90
N VAL A 318 6.78 2.44 -18.65
CA VAL A 318 6.96 3.20 -17.40
C VAL A 318 5.92 4.31 -17.26
N MET A 319 5.59 5.07 -18.33
CA MET A 319 4.54 6.10 -18.28
C MET A 319 3.15 5.52 -18.04
N MET A 320 2.87 4.31 -18.50
CA MET A 320 1.61 3.61 -18.23
C MET A 320 1.52 3.19 -16.76
N MET A 321 2.63 2.71 -16.20
CA MET A 321 2.69 2.25 -14.81
C MET A 321 2.71 3.42 -13.81
N ILE A 322 3.45 4.48 -14.12
CA ILE A 322 3.59 5.69 -13.27
C ILE A 322 3.15 6.92 -14.07
N PRO A 323 1.85 7.13 -14.27
CA PRO A 323 1.34 8.30 -14.96
C PRO A 323 1.49 9.55 -14.08
N GLU A 324 1.80 10.70 -14.70
CA GLU A 324 1.65 11.97 -14.01
C GLU A 324 0.16 12.25 -13.67
N PRO A 325 -0.15 13.08 -12.66
CA PRO A 325 -1.53 13.41 -12.34
C PRO A 325 -2.15 14.25 -13.47
N TRP A 326 -3.03 13.64 -14.22
CA TRP A 326 -3.63 14.21 -15.42
C TRP A 326 -5.08 14.67 -15.24
N GLU A 327 -5.81 14.07 -14.29
CA GLU A 327 -7.26 14.23 -14.13
C GLU A 327 -7.63 15.69 -13.83
N ASN A 328 -6.93 16.31 -12.87
CA ASN A 328 -7.18 17.68 -12.43
C ASN A 328 -6.19 18.70 -13.02
N HIS A 329 -5.40 18.31 -14.02
CA HIS A 329 -4.40 19.17 -14.65
C HIS A 329 -4.98 19.97 -15.84
N ASN A 330 -5.54 21.14 -15.57
CA ASN A 330 -6.27 21.92 -16.57
C ASN A 330 -5.40 22.49 -17.71
N THR A 331 -4.08 22.57 -17.55
CA THR A 331 -3.14 23.13 -18.54
C THR A 331 -2.32 22.08 -19.27
N MET A 332 -2.58 20.79 -19.05
CA MET A 332 -1.89 19.71 -19.75
C MET A 332 -2.25 19.69 -21.24
N ASP A 333 -1.25 19.43 -22.12
CA ASP A 333 -1.50 19.25 -23.56
C ASP A 333 -2.62 18.20 -23.77
N PRO A 334 -3.66 18.51 -24.57
CA PRO A 334 -4.81 17.61 -24.73
C PRO A 334 -4.46 16.22 -25.29
N ARG A 335 -3.39 16.08 -26.09
CA ARG A 335 -2.95 14.81 -26.64
C ARG A 335 -2.25 13.97 -25.57
N ARG A 336 -1.43 14.62 -24.71
CA ARG A 336 -0.81 13.98 -23.55
C ARG A 336 -1.88 13.52 -22.55
N ARG A 337 -2.88 14.37 -22.28
CA ARG A 337 -4.03 14.01 -21.46
C ARG A 337 -4.74 12.78 -22.01
N ALA A 338 -5.01 12.76 -23.32
CA ALA A 338 -5.66 11.62 -23.99
C ALA A 338 -4.82 10.33 -23.91
N PHE A 339 -3.49 10.43 -23.98
CA PHE A 339 -2.60 9.29 -23.75
C PHE A 339 -2.80 8.69 -22.37
N TYR A 340 -2.74 9.49 -21.30
CA TYR A 340 -2.93 8.99 -19.94
C TYR A 340 -4.34 8.48 -19.70
N GLU A 341 -5.34 9.20 -20.13
CA GLU A 341 -6.75 8.80 -20.04
C GLU A 341 -7.02 7.48 -20.77
N TYR A 342 -6.40 7.27 -21.91
CA TYR A 342 -6.50 6.02 -22.65
C TYR A 342 -5.92 4.84 -21.86
N HIS A 343 -4.74 5.00 -21.29
CA HIS A 343 -4.05 3.93 -20.58
C HIS A 343 -4.59 3.68 -19.17
N ALA A 344 -5.22 4.67 -18.54
CA ALA A 344 -5.80 4.55 -17.21
C ALA A 344 -6.91 3.46 -17.11
N ALA A 345 -7.62 3.18 -18.21
CA ALA A 345 -8.59 2.09 -18.24
C ALA A 345 -7.93 0.71 -18.46
N MET A 346 -6.69 0.67 -18.88
CA MET A 346 -5.96 -0.58 -19.15
C MET A 346 -5.20 -1.08 -17.94
N LEU A 347 -4.61 -0.15 -17.19
CA LEU A 347 -3.71 -0.46 -16.08
C LEU A 347 -3.92 0.51 -14.92
N GLU A 348 -4.08 0.00 -13.72
CA GLU A 348 -4.12 0.79 -12.50
C GLU A 348 -2.75 1.42 -12.24
N PRO A 349 -2.68 2.73 -11.91
CA PRO A 349 -1.41 3.38 -11.58
C PRO A 349 -0.67 2.66 -10.45
N TRP A 350 0.66 2.58 -10.60
CA TRP A 350 1.56 2.20 -9.52
C TRP A 350 1.95 3.48 -8.79
N ASP A 351 1.54 3.61 -7.54
CA ASP A 351 1.62 4.85 -6.80
C ASP A 351 2.29 4.64 -5.45
N GLY A 352 3.01 5.66 -5.01
CA GLY A 352 3.79 5.70 -3.80
C GLY A 352 4.98 6.64 -3.94
N PRO A 353 5.69 6.94 -2.85
CA PRO A 353 6.91 7.76 -2.92
C PRO A 353 8.00 7.00 -3.66
N ALA A 354 8.27 7.35 -4.92
CA ALA A 354 9.18 6.60 -5.77
C ALA A 354 10.13 7.47 -6.60
N SER A 355 11.41 7.11 -6.57
CA SER A 355 12.39 7.49 -7.58
C SER A 355 12.84 6.22 -8.29
N ILE A 356 12.49 6.10 -9.57
CA ILE A 356 12.74 4.90 -10.37
C ILE A 356 13.73 5.21 -11.46
N VAL A 357 14.81 4.43 -11.50
CA VAL A 357 15.74 4.36 -12.63
C VAL A 357 15.47 3.06 -13.36
N PHE A 358 15.37 3.14 -14.68
CA PHE A 358 15.06 2.00 -15.53
C PHE A 358 15.99 1.90 -16.74
N THR A 359 16.27 0.68 -17.17
CA THR A 359 17.13 0.42 -18.33
C THR A 359 16.81 -0.94 -18.96
N ASP A 360 17.01 -1.04 -20.29
CA ASP A 360 17.04 -2.29 -21.06
C ASP A 360 18.43 -2.59 -21.61
N GLY A 361 19.44 -1.83 -21.19
CA GLY A 361 20.82 -1.91 -21.69
C GLY A 361 21.10 -1.08 -22.95
N ARG A 362 20.06 -0.60 -23.66
CA ARG A 362 20.18 0.33 -24.81
C ARG A 362 19.81 1.76 -24.41
N GLN A 363 18.89 1.85 -23.49
CA GLN A 363 18.39 3.09 -22.93
C GLN A 363 18.50 3.05 -21.42
N ILE A 364 18.76 4.21 -20.81
CA ILE A 364 18.63 4.39 -19.38
C ILE A 364 17.86 5.67 -19.10
N GLY A 365 16.89 5.59 -18.23
CA GLY A 365 16.05 6.73 -17.88
C GLY A 365 15.70 6.76 -16.40
N ALA A 366 15.14 7.87 -15.99
CA ALA A 366 14.68 8.07 -14.62
C ALA A 366 13.38 8.85 -14.58
N THR A 367 12.51 8.48 -13.61
CA THR A 367 11.27 9.18 -13.33
C THR A 367 11.03 9.27 -11.84
N LEU A 368 10.31 10.30 -11.42
CA LEU A 368 9.73 10.38 -10.07
C LEU A 368 8.26 10.01 -10.11
N ASP A 369 7.74 9.59 -8.95
CA ASP A 369 6.33 9.41 -8.73
C ASP A 369 5.52 10.67 -9.02
N ARG A 370 4.21 10.53 -9.16
CA ARG A 370 3.30 11.63 -9.47
C ARG A 370 3.28 12.75 -8.43
N ASN A 371 3.66 12.47 -7.19
CA ASN A 371 3.74 13.43 -6.09
C ASN A 371 5.14 14.04 -5.92
N GLY A 372 6.18 13.37 -6.42
CA GLY A 372 7.57 13.80 -6.35
C GLY A 372 8.11 13.85 -4.93
N LEU A 373 7.82 12.85 -4.13
CA LEU A 373 8.19 12.79 -2.71
C LEU A 373 9.65 12.39 -2.51
N ARG A 374 10.26 11.69 -3.47
CA ARG A 374 11.67 11.30 -3.40
C ARG A 374 12.58 12.30 -4.15
N PRO A 375 13.76 12.62 -3.61
CA PRO A 375 14.72 13.47 -4.29
C PRO A 375 15.46 12.70 -5.39
N SER A 376 15.83 13.40 -6.46
CA SER A 376 16.69 12.89 -7.51
C SER A 376 17.46 14.03 -8.16
N ARG A 377 18.77 13.88 -8.28
CA ARG A 377 19.71 14.89 -8.81
C ARG A 377 20.53 14.30 -9.94
N TYR A 378 20.82 15.12 -10.95
CA TYR A 378 21.72 14.71 -12.02
C TYR A 378 22.61 15.86 -12.49
N CYS A 379 23.75 15.51 -13.05
CA CYS A 379 24.61 16.43 -13.78
C CYS A 379 25.06 15.81 -15.11
N ILE A 380 25.35 16.69 -16.03
CA ILE A 380 25.90 16.37 -17.37
C ILE A 380 27.26 17.05 -17.50
N THR A 381 28.25 16.32 -17.98
CA THR A 381 29.61 16.83 -18.16
C THR A 381 29.92 17.11 -19.62
N ASP A 382 31.02 17.87 -19.88
CA ASP A 382 31.49 18.24 -21.19
C ASP A 382 32.08 17.07 -22.01
N ASP A 383 32.36 15.95 -21.33
CA ASP A 383 32.80 14.69 -21.92
C ASP A 383 31.63 13.66 -22.05
N ASP A 384 30.41 14.17 -22.25
CA ASP A 384 29.19 13.37 -22.49
C ASP A 384 28.82 12.37 -21.39
N MET A 385 29.22 12.58 -20.13
CA MET A 385 28.79 11.75 -19.00
C MET A 385 27.53 12.31 -18.36
N VAL A 386 26.62 11.42 -17.98
CA VAL A 386 25.50 11.74 -17.12
C VAL A 386 25.64 10.98 -15.82
N ILE A 387 25.57 11.69 -14.71
CA ILE A 387 25.65 11.14 -13.36
C ILE A 387 24.36 11.52 -12.64
N MET A 388 23.67 10.53 -12.13
CA MET A 388 22.43 10.71 -11.38
C MET A 388 22.52 10.00 -10.03
N GLY A 389 21.88 10.56 -9.01
CA GLY A 389 21.77 9.93 -7.71
C GLY A 389 20.61 10.47 -6.88
N SER A 390 20.30 9.76 -5.80
CA SER A 390 19.32 10.18 -4.81
C SER A 390 19.68 11.51 -4.13
N GLU A 391 20.96 11.89 -4.20
CA GLU A 391 21.50 13.14 -3.68
C GLU A 391 22.56 13.72 -4.62
N SER A 392 23.03 14.94 -4.34
CA SER A 392 24.11 15.59 -5.08
C SER A 392 25.46 15.12 -4.57
N GLY A 393 26.45 15.03 -5.46
CA GLY A 393 27.82 14.71 -5.07
C GLY A 393 28.14 13.23 -4.89
N VAL A 394 27.26 12.36 -5.39
CA VAL A 394 27.47 10.89 -5.36
C VAL A 394 28.72 10.46 -6.13
N LEU A 395 29.19 11.26 -7.07
CA LEU A 395 30.46 11.12 -7.72
C LEU A 395 31.13 12.49 -7.79
N PRO A 396 32.39 12.64 -7.31
CA PRO A 396 33.13 13.89 -7.41
C PRO A 396 33.43 14.22 -8.87
N VAL A 397 32.91 15.34 -9.35
CA VAL A 397 33.18 15.89 -10.69
C VAL A 397 33.65 17.32 -10.53
N PRO A 398 34.77 17.72 -11.18
CA PRO A 398 35.18 19.12 -11.19
C PRO A 398 34.08 20.02 -11.74
N GLU A 399 33.81 21.13 -11.08
CA GLU A 399 32.77 22.10 -11.51
C GLU A 399 33.02 22.60 -12.97
N SER A 400 34.28 22.74 -13.37
CA SER A 400 34.67 23.16 -14.72
C SER A 400 34.21 22.19 -15.84
N LYS A 401 33.97 20.94 -15.52
CA LYS A 401 33.47 19.92 -16.47
C LYS A 401 31.94 19.86 -16.53
N ILE A 402 31.24 20.47 -15.60
CA ILE A 402 29.79 20.36 -15.52
C ILE A 402 29.11 21.35 -16.45
N VAL A 403 28.44 20.84 -17.46
CA VAL A 403 27.62 21.62 -18.40
C VAL A 403 26.26 21.92 -17.84
N ARG A 404 25.67 20.97 -17.07
CA ARG A 404 24.34 21.12 -16.51
C ARG A 404 24.21 20.37 -15.17
N LYS A 405 23.65 21.06 -14.16
CA LYS A 405 23.15 20.46 -12.88
C LYS A 405 21.67 20.68 -12.78
N TRP A 406 20.92 19.65 -12.44
CA TRP A 406 19.47 19.76 -12.30
C TRP A 406 18.90 18.74 -11.33
N ARG A 407 17.64 18.94 -10.99
CA ARG A 407 16.82 17.96 -10.25
C ARG A 407 15.76 17.36 -11.17
N LEU A 408 15.42 16.11 -11.00
CA LEU A 408 14.21 15.53 -11.56
C LEU A 408 13.00 16.08 -10.81
N GLN A 409 11.96 16.45 -11.54
CA GLN A 409 10.75 17.06 -11.00
C GLN A 409 9.62 16.01 -10.88
N PRO A 410 8.58 16.27 -10.03
CA PRO A 410 7.41 15.38 -9.91
C PRO A 410 6.81 15.03 -11.27
N GLY A 411 6.54 13.75 -11.50
CA GLY A 411 5.96 13.26 -12.74
C GLY A 411 6.83 13.47 -14.00
N LYS A 412 8.05 13.98 -13.88
CA LYS A 412 8.95 14.19 -15.01
C LYS A 412 9.89 13.01 -15.21
N MET A 413 10.23 12.78 -16.47
CA MET A 413 11.10 11.70 -16.93
C MET A 413 12.19 12.29 -17.82
N PHE A 414 13.37 11.70 -17.80
CA PHE A 414 14.33 11.85 -18.88
C PHE A 414 14.85 10.49 -19.34
N LEU A 415 15.35 10.42 -20.55
CA LEU A 415 15.85 9.22 -21.17
C LEU A 415 17.17 9.51 -21.87
N ILE A 416 18.16 8.65 -21.68
CA ILE A 416 19.40 8.61 -22.45
C ILE A 416 19.29 7.44 -23.41
N ASP A 417 19.35 7.70 -24.69
CA ASP A 417 19.36 6.69 -25.72
C ASP A 417 20.81 6.52 -26.20
N LEU A 418 21.45 5.41 -25.83
CA LEU A 418 22.84 5.12 -26.10
C LEU A 418 23.10 4.79 -27.56
N GLU A 419 22.08 4.31 -28.28
CA GLU A 419 22.15 4.02 -29.72
C GLU A 419 22.05 5.30 -30.56
N GLN A 420 21.13 6.21 -30.14
CA GLN A 420 21.04 7.54 -30.77
C GLN A 420 22.16 8.49 -30.31
N GLY A 421 22.83 8.18 -29.20
CA GLY A 421 23.91 8.98 -28.64
C GLY A 421 23.46 10.36 -28.14
N ARG A 422 22.24 10.43 -27.55
CA ARG A 422 21.65 11.67 -27.02
C ARG A 422 20.76 11.48 -25.83
N MET A 423 20.57 12.54 -25.07
CA MET A 423 19.56 12.66 -24.06
C MET A 423 18.25 13.17 -24.67
N ILE A 424 17.12 12.58 -24.26
CA ILE A 424 15.76 12.95 -24.66
C ILE A 424 15.07 13.52 -23.41
N ASP A 425 14.61 14.76 -23.50
CA ASP A 425 13.93 15.40 -22.38
C ASP A 425 12.45 14.98 -22.24
N ASP A 426 11.84 15.36 -21.13
CA ASP A 426 10.46 15.00 -20.78
C ASP A 426 9.45 15.43 -21.86
N GLU A 427 9.58 16.64 -22.37
CA GLU A 427 8.61 17.19 -23.33
C GLU A 427 8.68 16.47 -24.67
N GLU A 428 9.89 16.28 -25.19
CA GLU A 428 10.10 15.54 -26.44
C GLU A 428 9.59 14.10 -26.31
N LEU A 429 9.98 13.42 -25.22
CA LEU A 429 9.62 12.02 -24.96
C LEU A 429 8.10 11.83 -24.88
N LYS A 430 7.46 12.61 -24.04
CA LYS A 430 6.02 12.49 -23.80
C LYS A 430 5.18 12.94 -24.98
N SER A 431 5.59 14.03 -25.65
CA SER A 431 4.93 14.48 -26.87
C SER A 431 5.07 13.46 -28.00
N GLY A 432 6.26 12.86 -28.16
CA GLY A 432 6.49 11.79 -29.12
C GLY A 432 5.55 10.60 -28.88
N LEU A 433 5.47 10.11 -27.64
CA LEU A 433 4.62 8.99 -27.27
C LEU A 433 3.11 9.33 -27.39
N ALA A 434 2.70 10.53 -26.96
CA ALA A 434 1.31 10.97 -27.06
C ALA A 434 0.82 11.15 -28.50
N ASN A 435 1.75 11.42 -29.44
CA ASN A 435 1.47 11.54 -30.88
C ASN A 435 1.67 10.23 -31.66
N SER A 436 2.18 9.17 -31.03
CA SER A 436 2.47 7.91 -31.70
C SER A 436 1.22 7.20 -32.23
N LYS A 437 0.06 7.47 -31.61
CA LYS A 437 -1.25 6.92 -31.98
C LYS A 437 -2.33 7.99 -31.79
N PRO A 438 -3.51 7.83 -32.42
CA PRO A 438 -4.59 8.81 -32.35
C PRO A 438 -5.40 8.68 -31.04
N TYR A 439 -4.77 8.73 -29.88
CA TYR A 439 -5.40 8.51 -28.58
C TYR A 439 -6.60 9.44 -28.33
N LYS A 440 -6.52 10.70 -28.73
CA LYS A 440 -7.62 11.66 -28.59
C LYS A 440 -8.87 11.19 -29.33
N GLN A 441 -8.72 10.76 -30.59
CA GLN A 441 -9.83 10.25 -31.39
C GLN A 441 -10.38 8.95 -30.82
N TRP A 442 -9.50 8.09 -30.29
CA TRP A 442 -9.94 6.86 -29.64
C TRP A 442 -10.78 7.16 -28.40
N ILE A 443 -10.33 8.07 -27.54
CA ILE A 443 -11.09 8.47 -26.34
C ILE A 443 -12.45 9.05 -26.72
N GLU A 444 -12.52 9.96 -27.70
CA GLU A 444 -13.76 10.56 -28.17
C GLU A 444 -14.76 9.51 -28.68
N ASN A 445 -14.28 8.43 -29.28
CA ASN A 445 -15.13 7.36 -29.83
C ASN A 445 -15.49 6.25 -28.82
N LEU A 446 -14.68 6.05 -27.80
CA LEU A 446 -14.76 4.88 -26.91
C LEU A 446 -15.29 5.21 -25.52
N ARG A 447 -15.17 6.47 -25.08
CA ARG A 447 -15.60 6.89 -23.75
C ARG A 447 -17.08 7.22 -23.73
N ILE A 448 -17.80 6.61 -22.80
CA ILE A 448 -19.12 7.02 -22.37
C ILE A 448 -19.00 7.46 -20.92
N ARG A 449 -19.43 8.68 -20.61
CA ARG A 449 -19.60 9.13 -19.25
C ARG A 449 -21.01 8.87 -18.81
N LEU A 450 -21.22 8.31 -17.64
CA LEU A 450 -22.55 8.07 -17.10
C LEU A 450 -23.32 9.40 -16.94
N ASP A 451 -22.61 10.47 -16.60
CA ASP A 451 -23.18 11.82 -16.50
C ASP A 451 -23.80 12.31 -17.84
N ASP A 452 -23.18 11.94 -18.97
CA ASP A 452 -23.63 12.35 -20.32
C ASP A 452 -24.73 11.43 -20.90
N VAL A 453 -25.01 10.30 -20.25
CA VAL A 453 -26.07 9.38 -20.64
C VAL A 453 -27.44 10.03 -20.33
N ALA A 454 -28.38 9.93 -21.27
CA ALA A 454 -29.73 10.49 -21.11
C ALA A 454 -30.39 9.99 -19.81
N GLU A 455 -31.16 10.88 -19.18
CA GLU A 455 -31.94 10.54 -17.99
C GLU A 455 -32.96 9.44 -18.30
N HIS A 456 -33.12 8.54 -17.34
CA HIS A 456 -34.15 7.51 -17.40
C HIS A 456 -35.13 7.71 -16.24
N PRO A 457 -36.44 7.49 -16.45
CA PRO A 457 -37.39 7.59 -15.35
C PRO A 457 -36.98 6.72 -14.18
N VAL A 458 -36.77 7.33 -13.03
CA VAL A 458 -36.56 6.63 -11.77
C VAL A 458 -37.90 6.07 -11.32
N GLY A 459 -37.98 4.74 -11.16
CA GLY A 459 -39.17 4.12 -10.57
C GLY A 459 -39.42 4.63 -9.17
N SER A 460 -40.68 4.59 -8.72
CA SER A 460 -40.96 4.96 -7.31
C SER A 460 -40.06 4.19 -6.34
N PRO A 461 -39.35 4.88 -5.46
CA PRO A 461 -38.51 4.23 -4.46
C PRO A 461 -39.35 3.49 -3.39
N GLU A 462 -40.64 3.83 -3.29
CA GLU A 462 -41.53 3.24 -2.27
C GLU A 462 -41.95 1.83 -2.65
N ARG A 463 -41.58 0.89 -1.81
CA ARG A 463 -42.16 -0.47 -1.82
C ARG A 463 -43.43 -0.45 -0.95
N SER A 464 -44.53 -0.86 -1.53
CA SER A 464 -45.82 -0.91 -0.82
C SER A 464 -45.95 -2.11 0.14
N ASP A 465 -45.05 -3.07 0.06
CA ASP A 465 -45.09 -4.34 0.78
C ASP A 465 -44.29 -4.34 2.10
N ILE A 466 -43.29 -3.44 2.26
CA ILE A 466 -42.42 -3.36 3.43
C ILE A 466 -42.15 -1.91 3.78
N SER A 467 -42.32 -1.55 5.06
CA SER A 467 -42.09 -0.18 5.52
C SER A 467 -40.60 0.22 5.42
N LEU A 468 -40.34 1.53 5.37
CA LEU A 468 -38.96 2.04 5.43
C LEU A 468 -38.28 1.62 6.75
N LEU A 469 -39.01 1.67 7.87
CA LEU A 469 -38.52 1.29 9.18
C LEU A 469 -38.08 -0.19 9.22
N ASP A 470 -38.90 -1.10 8.70
CA ASP A 470 -38.57 -2.54 8.69
C ASP A 470 -37.30 -2.79 7.87
N ARG A 471 -37.14 -2.10 6.74
CA ARG A 471 -35.93 -2.21 5.91
C ARG A 471 -34.70 -1.66 6.63
N GLN A 472 -34.81 -0.51 7.32
CA GLN A 472 -33.75 0.05 8.14
C GLN A 472 -33.32 -0.91 9.24
N GLN A 473 -34.26 -1.50 9.95
CA GLN A 473 -34.00 -2.49 10.98
C GLN A 473 -33.38 -3.77 10.43
N ALA A 474 -33.86 -4.27 9.28
CA ALA A 474 -33.33 -5.47 8.64
C ALA A 474 -31.85 -5.31 8.22
N PHE A 475 -31.39 -4.09 7.97
CA PHE A 475 -29.99 -3.76 7.71
C PHE A 475 -29.26 -3.20 8.94
N GLY A 476 -29.87 -3.28 10.12
CA GLY A 476 -29.24 -2.91 11.38
C GLY A 476 -28.97 -1.41 11.53
N TYR A 477 -29.81 -0.54 10.98
CA TYR A 477 -29.71 0.90 11.23
C TYR A 477 -30.11 1.22 12.67
N THR A 478 -29.44 2.18 13.25
CA THR A 478 -29.69 2.67 14.61
C THR A 478 -30.01 4.16 14.61
N GLN A 479 -30.56 4.68 15.71
CA GLN A 479 -30.75 6.11 15.89
C GLN A 479 -29.41 6.89 15.86
N GLU A 480 -28.32 6.25 16.31
CA GLU A 480 -26.98 6.86 16.25
C GLU A 480 -26.46 7.00 14.84
N ASP A 481 -26.71 6.02 13.95
CA ASP A 481 -26.31 6.13 12.54
C ASP A 481 -26.88 7.39 11.91
N PHE A 482 -28.14 7.69 12.19
CA PHE A 482 -28.76 8.95 11.69
C PHE A 482 -28.19 10.17 12.36
N LYS A 483 -28.15 10.19 13.68
CA LYS A 483 -27.82 11.39 14.46
C LYS A 483 -26.36 11.79 14.34
N PHE A 484 -25.44 10.82 14.39
CA PHE A 484 -24.00 11.09 14.47
C PHE A 484 -23.26 10.89 13.17
N LEU A 485 -23.82 10.17 12.20
CA LEU A 485 -23.16 9.90 10.94
C LEU A 485 -23.91 10.55 9.77
N MET A 486 -25.10 10.08 9.45
CA MET A 486 -25.79 10.42 8.20
C MET A 486 -26.30 11.87 8.19
N ALA A 487 -26.89 12.36 9.28
CA ALA A 487 -27.42 13.74 9.34
C ALA A 487 -26.32 14.79 9.20
N PRO A 488 -25.15 14.70 9.88
CA PRO A 488 -24.03 15.62 9.64
C PRO A 488 -23.52 15.57 8.19
N MET A 489 -23.42 14.40 7.58
CA MET A 489 -23.00 14.27 6.18
C MET A 489 -23.99 14.95 5.24
N ALA A 490 -25.28 14.71 5.44
CA ALA A 490 -26.35 15.30 4.62
C ALA A 490 -26.47 16.83 4.81
N ALA A 491 -26.24 17.33 6.03
CA ALA A 491 -26.30 18.76 6.30
C ALA A 491 -25.07 19.51 5.78
N ASN A 492 -23.87 19.01 6.03
CA ASN A 492 -22.62 19.74 5.81
C ASN A 492 -21.82 19.29 4.58
N GLY A 493 -22.13 18.13 4.00
CA GLY A 493 -21.34 17.53 2.93
C GLY A 493 -19.94 17.10 3.40
N GLU A 494 -19.84 16.76 4.67
CA GLU A 494 -18.60 16.29 5.33
C GLU A 494 -18.92 15.25 6.39
N GLU A 495 -18.01 14.30 6.58
CA GLU A 495 -18.11 13.30 7.63
C GLU A 495 -18.04 13.97 9.01
N ALA A 496 -18.83 13.47 9.96
CA ALA A 496 -18.75 13.92 11.34
C ALA A 496 -17.39 13.56 11.94
N LEU A 497 -16.79 14.50 12.67
CA LEU A 497 -15.50 14.30 13.34
C LEU A 497 -15.73 14.02 14.83
N GLY A 498 -15.11 12.96 15.33
CA GLY A 498 -14.99 12.67 16.75
C GLY A 498 -13.57 12.87 17.24
N SER A 499 -13.42 13.35 18.48
CA SER A 499 -12.11 13.60 19.09
C SER A 499 -11.65 12.49 20.05
N MET A 500 -12.55 11.62 20.45
CA MET A 500 -12.27 10.51 21.37
C MET A 500 -12.02 9.21 20.60
N GLY A 501 -11.17 8.35 21.16
CA GLY A 501 -10.99 7.00 20.63
C GLY A 501 -12.23 6.13 20.81
N ASN A 502 -12.27 4.98 20.15
CA ASN A 502 -13.31 3.99 20.30
C ASN A 502 -12.95 3.01 21.42
N ASP A 503 -13.85 2.82 22.39
CA ASP A 503 -13.72 1.90 23.52
C ASP A 503 -14.75 0.76 23.50
N SER A 504 -15.52 0.64 22.41
CA SER A 504 -16.42 -0.49 22.17
C SER A 504 -15.65 -1.77 21.83
N PRO A 505 -16.22 -2.96 22.04
CA PRO A 505 -15.55 -4.21 21.74
C PRO A 505 -15.36 -4.41 20.22
N LEU A 506 -14.36 -5.22 19.85
CA LEU A 506 -14.26 -5.74 18.49
C LEU A 506 -15.54 -6.50 18.12
N ALA A 507 -15.90 -6.52 16.84
CA ALA A 507 -17.12 -7.16 16.35
C ALA A 507 -17.29 -8.60 16.89
N VAL A 508 -16.23 -9.41 16.85
CA VAL A 508 -16.22 -10.81 17.33
C VAL A 508 -16.42 -10.93 18.85
N LEU A 509 -16.19 -9.87 19.61
CA LEU A 509 -16.33 -9.85 21.07
C LEU A 509 -17.64 -9.19 21.54
N SER A 510 -18.37 -8.53 20.65
CA SER A 510 -19.60 -7.81 20.96
C SER A 510 -20.78 -8.77 21.18
N ASP A 511 -21.66 -8.45 22.13
CA ASP A 511 -22.95 -9.12 22.32
C ASP A 511 -24.02 -8.64 21.33
N LYS A 512 -23.70 -7.64 20.49
CA LYS A 512 -24.58 -7.13 19.45
C LYS A 512 -24.25 -7.74 18.10
N ASN A 513 -25.26 -7.95 17.26
CA ASN A 513 -25.05 -8.31 15.87
C ASN A 513 -24.35 -7.16 15.14
N LYS A 514 -23.14 -7.38 14.66
CA LYS A 514 -22.35 -6.37 13.94
C LYS A 514 -22.41 -6.58 12.44
N PRO A 515 -22.54 -5.52 11.64
CA PRO A 515 -22.35 -5.63 10.20
C PRO A 515 -21.01 -6.25 9.86
N LEU A 516 -20.97 -7.09 8.83
CA LEU A 516 -19.74 -7.77 8.42
C LEU A 516 -18.56 -6.81 8.15
N TYR A 517 -18.83 -5.58 7.76
CA TYR A 517 -17.82 -4.54 7.60
C TYR A 517 -16.95 -4.30 8.84
N ASN A 518 -17.51 -4.47 10.03
CA ASN A 518 -16.82 -4.20 11.30
C ASN A 518 -15.75 -5.24 11.63
N TYR A 519 -15.78 -6.41 10.99
CA TYR A 519 -14.73 -7.42 11.08
C TYR A 519 -13.49 -7.07 10.24
N PHE A 520 -13.56 -6.07 9.37
CA PHE A 520 -12.47 -5.63 8.53
C PHE A 520 -11.90 -4.31 9.05
N LYS A 521 -10.63 -4.31 9.36
CA LYS A 521 -9.89 -3.11 9.77
C LYS A 521 -8.89 -2.76 8.70
N GLN A 522 -8.71 -1.47 8.44
CA GLN A 522 -7.74 -1.01 7.45
C GLN A 522 -6.35 -1.47 7.85
N LEU A 523 -5.59 -2.01 6.90
CA LEU A 523 -4.20 -2.34 7.14
C LEU A 523 -3.43 -1.07 7.51
N PHE A 524 -2.55 -1.20 8.50
CA PHE A 524 -1.62 -0.13 8.81
C PHE A 524 -0.68 0.07 7.62
N ALA A 525 -0.74 1.24 7.02
CA ALA A 525 0.23 1.66 6.02
C ALA A 525 1.30 2.48 6.71
N GLN A 526 2.46 1.90 6.89
CA GLN A 526 3.64 2.65 7.30
C GLN A 526 4.25 3.29 6.07
N VAL A 527 3.80 4.49 5.74
CA VAL A 527 4.45 5.30 4.71
C VAL A 527 5.66 6.00 5.33
N THR A 528 6.81 5.94 4.67
CA THR A 528 8.04 6.59 5.10
C THR A 528 8.01 8.10 4.89
N ASN A 529 7.06 8.59 4.11
CA ASN A 529 6.82 10.01 3.87
C ASN A 529 5.47 10.43 4.45
N PRO A 530 5.26 11.73 4.72
CA PRO A 530 3.96 12.25 5.11
C PRO A 530 2.87 11.84 4.12
N PRO A 531 1.63 11.62 4.60
CA PRO A 531 0.49 11.42 3.71
C PRO A 531 0.33 12.61 2.76
N ILE A 532 -0.43 12.41 1.69
CA ILE A 532 -0.72 13.47 0.73
C ILE A 532 -1.39 14.64 1.47
N ASP A 533 -0.81 15.83 1.38
CA ASP A 533 -1.35 17.02 2.05
C ASP A 533 -2.65 17.51 1.37
N PRO A 534 -3.51 18.27 2.08
CA PRO A 534 -4.80 18.69 1.54
C PRO A 534 -4.74 19.56 0.27
N ILE A 535 -3.65 20.29 0.04
CA ILE A 535 -3.46 21.09 -1.19
C ILE A 535 -3.14 20.16 -2.36
N ARG A 536 -2.23 19.24 -2.14
CA ARG A 536 -1.81 18.25 -3.14
C ARG A 536 -2.92 17.26 -3.45
N GLU A 537 -3.73 16.90 -2.45
CA GLU A 537 -4.91 16.03 -2.59
C GLU A 537 -5.84 16.51 -3.70
N ALA A 538 -6.14 17.80 -3.77
CA ALA A 538 -7.00 18.38 -4.82
C ALA A 538 -6.44 18.21 -6.24
N ILE A 539 -5.12 18.04 -6.38
CA ILE A 539 -4.44 17.91 -7.68
C ILE A 539 -4.27 16.45 -8.08
N VAL A 540 -3.89 15.58 -7.14
CA VAL A 540 -3.44 14.23 -7.46
C VAL A 540 -4.47 13.14 -7.20
N MET A 541 -5.47 13.39 -6.32
CA MET A 541 -6.50 12.40 -6.00
C MET A 541 -7.57 12.33 -7.08
N SER A 542 -8.03 11.11 -7.37
CA SER A 542 -9.11 10.86 -8.32
C SER A 542 -10.04 9.77 -7.81
N LEU A 543 -11.35 10.08 -7.79
CA LEU A 543 -12.42 9.12 -7.50
C LEU A 543 -13.05 8.54 -8.77
N VAL A 544 -12.53 8.90 -9.94
CA VAL A 544 -13.03 8.36 -11.21
C VAL A 544 -12.91 6.84 -11.21
N SER A 545 -13.98 6.18 -11.59
CA SER A 545 -14.04 4.72 -11.75
C SER A 545 -14.47 4.35 -13.16
N PHE A 546 -13.95 3.24 -13.66
CA PHE A 546 -14.35 2.63 -14.92
C PHE A 546 -15.15 1.37 -14.62
N VAL A 547 -16.42 1.36 -15.01
CA VAL A 547 -17.34 0.24 -14.81
C VAL A 547 -17.42 -0.60 -16.09
N GLY A 548 -17.20 -1.90 -15.97
CA GLY A 548 -17.32 -2.81 -17.11
C GLY A 548 -16.01 -3.50 -17.50
N PRO A 549 -15.94 -4.01 -18.75
CA PRO A 549 -14.80 -4.80 -19.20
C PRO A 549 -13.52 -3.96 -19.30
N LYS A 550 -12.41 -4.55 -18.88
CA LYS A 550 -11.07 -3.94 -19.02
C LYS A 550 -10.45 -4.38 -20.36
N PRO A 551 -9.80 -3.48 -21.10
CA PRO A 551 -9.09 -3.81 -22.33
C PRO A 551 -7.98 -4.83 -22.11
N ASN A 552 -7.64 -5.59 -23.16
CA ASN A 552 -6.44 -6.44 -23.14
C ASN A 552 -5.18 -5.59 -23.03
N LEU A 553 -4.47 -5.73 -21.94
CA LEU A 553 -3.29 -4.93 -21.62
C LEU A 553 -2.15 -5.10 -22.64
N LEU A 554 -2.05 -6.26 -23.30
CA LEU A 554 -0.97 -6.61 -24.22
C LEU A 554 -1.33 -6.43 -25.71
N ASP A 555 -2.53 -5.93 -26.01
CA ASP A 555 -2.91 -5.58 -27.38
C ASP A 555 -2.45 -4.16 -27.72
N ILE A 556 -1.18 -4.05 -28.15
CA ILE A 556 -0.55 -2.77 -28.46
C ILE A 556 -1.22 -2.03 -29.62
N ASN A 557 -1.77 -2.75 -30.58
CA ASN A 557 -2.30 -2.17 -31.81
C ASN A 557 -3.79 -1.85 -31.78
N GLN A 558 -4.49 -2.37 -30.80
CA GLN A 558 -5.93 -2.19 -30.51
C GLN A 558 -6.77 -1.77 -31.70
N VAL A 559 -7.03 -2.71 -32.60
CA VAL A 559 -7.82 -2.45 -33.80
C VAL A 559 -9.28 -2.13 -33.46
N ASN A 560 -9.81 -2.76 -32.40
CA ASN A 560 -11.16 -2.51 -31.87
C ASN A 560 -11.13 -2.50 -30.33
N PRO A 561 -10.66 -1.44 -29.70
CA PRO A 561 -10.65 -1.36 -28.24
C PRO A 561 -12.10 -1.34 -27.71
N PRO A 562 -12.36 -2.00 -26.55
CA PRO A 562 -13.70 -1.98 -25.96
C PRO A 562 -14.09 -0.56 -25.51
N MET A 563 -15.38 -0.28 -25.57
CA MET A 563 -15.96 0.94 -25.00
C MET A 563 -15.69 1.01 -23.50
N ARG A 564 -15.64 2.21 -22.94
CA ARG A 564 -15.45 2.49 -21.51
C ARG A 564 -16.66 3.20 -20.97
N LEU A 565 -17.16 2.76 -19.85
CA LEU A 565 -18.13 3.48 -19.05
C LEU A 565 -17.40 4.13 -17.85
N GLU A 566 -17.35 5.45 -17.87
CA GLU A 566 -16.72 6.26 -16.81
C GLU A 566 -17.79 6.80 -15.89
N VAL A 567 -17.55 6.66 -14.57
CA VAL A 567 -18.31 7.34 -13.53
C VAL A 567 -17.40 8.33 -12.81
N SER A 568 -17.88 9.53 -12.57
CA SER A 568 -17.11 10.63 -12.00
C SER A 568 -16.65 10.36 -10.56
N GLN A 569 -17.40 9.50 -9.85
CA GLN A 569 -17.11 9.03 -8.49
C GLN A 569 -17.91 7.74 -8.20
N PRO A 570 -17.46 6.89 -7.24
CA PRO A 570 -17.98 5.53 -7.13
C PRO A 570 -19.34 5.40 -6.42
N VAL A 571 -19.92 6.48 -5.87
CA VAL A 571 -21.21 6.43 -5.19
C VAL A 571 -22.30 6.88 -6.15
N LEU A 572 -23.17 5.96 -6.53
CA LEU A 572 -24.23 6.21 -7.51
C LEU A 572 -25.51 6.67 -6.82
N ASP A 573 -26.16 7.69 -7.36
CA ASP A 573 -27.48 8.09 -6.96
C ASP A 573 -28.58 7.28 -7.65
N PHE A 574 -29.85 7.62 -7.44
CA PHE A 574 -30.99 6.92 -8.06
C PHE A 574 -31.00 7.03 -9.57
N GLN A 575 -30.62 8.20 -10.09
CA GLN A 575 -30.59 8.47 -11.53
C GLN A 575 -29.49 7.68 -12.21
N ASP A 576 -28.28 7.67 -11.61
CA ASP A 576 -27.15 6.89 -12.09
C ASP A 576 -27.48 5.40 -12.15
N MET A 577 -28.15 4.90 -11.11
CA MET A 577 -28.55 3.50 -11.05
C MET A 577 -29.61 3.15 -12.08
N ALA A 578 -30.56 4.04 -12.32
CA ALA A 578 -31.57 3.88 -13.39
C ALA A 578 -30.91 3.84 -14.77
N LYS A 579 -29.96 4.72 -15.05
CA LYS A 579 -29.14 4.70 -16.27
C LYS A 579 -28.41 3.36 -16.44
N LEU A 580 -27.76 2.85 -15.38
CA LEU A 580 -27.03 1.57 -15.44
C LEU A 580 -27.95 0.37 -15.72
N ARG A 581 -29.15 0.34 -15.14
CA ARG A 581 -30.12 -0.73 -15.41
C ARG A 581 -30.59 -0.76 -16.85
N HIS A 582 -30.66 0.38 -17.50
CA HIS A 582 -31.13 0.53 -18.87
C HIS A 582 -30.00 0.83 -19.87
N ILE A 583 -28.74 0.62 -19.47
CA ILE A 583 -27.54 1.01 -20.22
C ILE A 583 -27.49 0.36 -21.63
N GLU A 584 -28.06 -0.83 -21.82
CA GLU A 584 -28.07 -1.53 -23.12
C GLU A 584 -28.73 -0.71 -24.20
N SER A 585 -29.91 -0.17 -23.94
CA SER A 585 -30.66 0.65 -24.90
C SER A 585 -29.96 1.99 -25.19
N MET A 586 -29.27 2.55 -24.21
CA MET A 586 -28.58 3.85 -24.29
C MET A 586 -27.22 3.78 -24.96
N THR A 587 -26.62 2.60 -25.00
CA THR A 587 -25.27 2.36 -25.57
C THR A 587 -25.28 1.47 -26.80
N ASN A 588 -26.46 1.29 -27.44
CA ASN A 588 -26.64 0.41 -28.60
C ASN A 588 -26.06 -1.01 -28.35
N GLY A 589 -26.35 -1.58 -27.19
CA GLY A 589 -25.90 -2.92 -26.80
C GLY A 589 -24.42 -3.06 -26.50
N LYS A 590 -23.67 -1.95 -26.37
CA LYS A 590 -22.23 -1.99 -26.01
C LYS A 590 -22.01 -2.37 -24.54
N PHE A 591 -22.89 -1.90 -23.66
CA PHE A 591 -22.97 -2.33 -22.28
C PHE A 591 -24.30 -3.02 -22.02
N LYS A 592 -24.25 -4.09 -21.25
CA LYS A 592 -25.42 -4.86 -20.82
C LYS A 592 -25.29 -5.17 -19.36
N SER A 593 -26.29 -4.76 -18.58
CA SER A 593 -26.32 -5.02 -17.14
C SER A 593 -27.20 -6.23 -16.82
N ALA A 594 -26.80 -6.99 -15.81
CA ALA A 594 -27.63 -8.03 -15.19
C ALA A 594 -27.65 -7.84 -13.70
N THR A 595 -28.80 -8.06 -13.07
CA THR A 595 -28.93 -7.98 -11.61
C THR A 595 -28.84 -9.38 -10.99
N LEU A 596 -27.93 -9.54 -10.04
CA LEU A 596 -27.77 -10.73 -9.19
C LEU A 596 -28.48 -10.44 -7.86
N ASP A 597 -29.61 -11.13 -7.62
CA ASP A 597 -30.33 -11.02 -6.37
C ASP A 597 -29.65 -11.85 -5.28
N ILE A 598 -29.13 -11.18 -4.25
CA ILE A 598 -28.38 -11.83 -3.17
C ILE A 598 -29.27 -12.23 -1.98
N THR A 599 -30.58 -12.21 -2.14
CA THR A 599 -31.52 -12.73 -1.14
C THR A 599 -31.75 -14.22 -1.28
N TYR A 600 -32.12 -14.86 -0.18
CA TYR A 600 -32.49 -16.27 -0.16
C TYR A 600 -33.60 -16.52 0.88
N PRO A 601 -34.38 -17.62 0.75
CA PRO A 601 -35.47 -17.92 1.66
C PRO A 601 -34.97 -18.07 3.10
N LEU A 602 -35.57 -17.34 4.03
CA LEU A 602 -35.26 -17.42 5.45
C LEU A 602 -35.39 -18.87 6.00
N SER A 603 -36.31 -19.66 5.41
CA SER A 603 -36.50 -21.06 5.74
C SER A 603 -35.30 -21.97 5.46
N TRP A 604 -34.32 -21.53 4.67
CA TRP A 604 -33.10 -22.30 4.45
C TRP A 604 -32.12 -22.19 5.64
N GLY A 605 -32.36 -21.24 6.58
CA GLY A 605 -31.49 -21.00 7.72
C GLY A 605 -30.10 -20.56 7.31
N HIS A 606 -29.16 -20.60 8.24
CA HIS A 606 -27.78 -20.18 8.00
C HIS A 606 -27.04 -21.07 7.00
N GLU A 607 -27.39 -22.36 6.87
CA GLU A 607 -26.78 -23.25 5.87
C GLU A 607 -27.09 -22.83 4.43
N GLY A 608 -28.21 -22.14 4.22
CA GLY A 608 -28.63 -21.65 2.91
C GLY A 608 -27.65 -20.67 2.25
N VAL A 609 -26.83 -20.00 3.05
CA VAL A 609 -25.86 -19.01 2.55
C VAL A 609 -24.86 -19.61 1.57
N GLU A 610 -24.30 -20.79 1.83
CA GLU A 610 -23.33 -21.42 0.92
C GLU A 610 -23.97 -21.84 -0.40
N ALA A 611 -25.17 -22.42 -0.35
CA ALA A 611 -25.91 -22.80 -1.54
C ALA A 611 -26.22 -21.58 -2.42
N LYS A 612 -26.67 -20.47 -1.81
CA LYS A 612 -26.95 -19.25 -2.54
C LYS A 612 -25.69 -18.59 -3.10
N LEU A 613 -24.59 -18.55 -2.35
CA LEU A 613 -23.31 -18.05 -2.87
C LEU A 613 -22.80 -18.86 -4.08
N ALA A 614 -22.93 -20.19 -4.01
CA ALA A 614 -22.57 -21.04 -5.14
C ALA A 614 -23.45 -20.76 -6.38
N SER A 615 -24.75 -20.58 -6.19
CA SER A 615 -25.68 -20.18 -7.26
C SER A 615 -25.31 -18.82 -7.85
N LEU A 616 -25.05 -17.81 -7.03
CA LEU A 616 -24.65 -16.47 -7.47
C LEU A 616 -23.35 -16.47 -8.28
N CYS A 617 -22.36 -17.27 -7.87
CA CYS A 617 -21.13 -17.42 -8.62
C CYS A 617 -21.38 -18.05 -10.02
N ALA A 618 -22.23 -19.07 -10.09
CA ALA A 618 -22.62 -19.67 -11.36
C ALA A 618 -23.42 -18.71 -12.25
N GLU A 619 -24.41 -18.02 -11.68
CA GLU A 619 -25.20 -16.99 -12.38
C GLU A 619 -24.31 -15.87 -12.95
N ALA A 620 -23.32 -15.41 -12.19
CA ALA A 620 -22.36 -14.41 -12.65
C ALA A 620 -21.61 -14.87 -13.91
N VAL A 621 -21.13 -16.11 -13.92
CA VAL A 621 -20.44 -16.72 -15.07
C VAL A 621 -21.41 -16.85 -16.26
N ASP A 622 -22.64 -17.29 -16.04
CA ASP A 622 -23.64 -17.47 -17.09
C ASP A 622 -24.04 -16.13 -17.74
N HIS A 623 -24.23 -15.10 -16.92
CA HIS A 623 -24.51 -13.76 -17.43
C HIS A 623 -23.35 -13.22 -18.28
N ILE A 624 -22.10 -13.37 -17.83
CA ILE A 624 -20.92 -12.95 -18.59
C ILE A 624 -20.85 -13.71 -19.93
N LYS A 625 -21.02 -15.02 -19.91
CA LYS A 625 -21.02 -15.84 -21.13
C LYS A 625 -22.18 -15.51 -22.06
N SER A 626 -23.30 -14.99 -21.55
CA SER A 626 -24.45 -14.50 -22.32
C SER A 626 -24.26 -13.06 -22.82
N GLY A 627 -23.09 -12.45 -22.59
CA GLY A 627 -22.73 -11.13 -23.11
C GLY A 627 -23.04 -9.96 -22.20
N HIS A 628 -23.45 -10.19 -20.93
CA HIS A 628 -23.54 -9.12 -19.94
C HIS A 628 -22.14 -8.76 -19.46
N ASN A 629 -21.89 -7.46 -19.32
CA ASN A 629 -20.57 -6.94 -18.94
C ASN A 629 -20.63 -5.95 -17.76
N ILE A 630 -21.78 -5.81 -17.12
CA ILE A 630 -22.00 -5.14 -15.85
C ILE A 630 -22.90 -6.04 -14.99
N LEU A 631 -22.41 -6.44 -13.82
CA LEU A 631 -23.16 -7.22 -12.85
C LEU A 631 -23.54 -6.35 -11.67
N ILE A 632 -24.83 -6.22 -11.38
CA ILE A 632 -25.39 -5.46 -10.28
C ILE A 632 -25.73 -6.44 -9.17
N ILE A 633 -24.97 -6.42 -8.09
CA ILE A 633 -25.14 -7.25 -6.90
C ILE A 633 -26.13 -6.52 -5.97
N SER A 634 -27.35 -7.03 -5.82
CA SER A 634 -28.44 -6.29 -5.19
C SER A 634 -29.11 -7.07 -4.06
N ASP A 635 -29.28 -6.43 -2.91
CA ASP A 635 -30.06 -6.90 -1.76
C ASP A 635 -31.47 -6.29 -1.69
N ARG A 636 -31.90 -5.59 -2.73
CA ARG A 636 -33.16 -4.83 -2.74
C ARG A 636 -34.42 -5.72 -2.62
N ALA A 637 -34.30 -7.00 -2.93
CA ALA A 637 -35.42 -7.96 -2.92
C ALA A 637 -35.76 -8.54 -1.55
N ILE A 638 -35.25 -7.98 -0.44
CA ILE A 638 -35.59 -8.45 0.89
C ILE A 638 -37.11 -8.39 1.15
N THR A 639 -37.61 -9.37 1.87
CA THR A 639 -39.00 -9.43 2.37
C THR A 639 -39.00 -10.07 3.75
N ALA A 640 -40.11 -10.13 4.45
CA ALA A 640 -40.18 -10.86 5.73
C ALA A 640 -39.72 -12.33 5.66
N THR A 641 -39.74 -12.92 4.44
CA THR A 641 -39.35 -14.32 4.19
C THR A 641 -38.09 -14.48 3.36
N GLN A 642 -37.49 -13.40 2.91
CA GLN A 642 -36.27 -13.37 2.08
C GLN A 642 -35.20 -12.52 2.80
N VAL A 643 -34.13 -13.18 3.25
CA VAL A 643 -33.00 -12.54 3.94
C VAL A 643 -31.86 -12.28 2.96
N ALA A 644 -31.19 -11.15 3.08
CA ALA A 644 -30.03 -10.82 2.26
C ALA A 644 -28.74 -11.44 2.81
N ILE A 645 -27.92 -12.00 1.93
CA ILE A 645 -26.51 -12.25 2.24
C ILE A 645 -25.83 -10.88 2.47
N PRO A 646 -24.94 -10.73 3.46
CA PRO A 646 -24.15 -9.50 3.58
C PRO A 646 -23.48 -9.12 2.24
N ALA A 647 -23.75 -7.90 1.78
CA ALA A 647 -23.34 -7.46 0.42
C ALA A 647 -21.82 -7.61 0.20
N LEU A 648 -21.01 -7.36 1.23
CA LEU A 648 -19.55 -7.54 1.19
C LEU A 648 -19.18 -9.00 0.92
N LEU A 649 -19.86 -9.95 1.54
CA LEU A 649 -19.60 -11.39 1.35
C LEU A 649 -19.96 -11.82 -0.07
N ALA A 650 -21.13 -11.42 -0.57
CA ALA A 650 -21.57 -11.74 -1.92
C ALA A 650 -20.65 -11.13 -2.98
N LEU A 651 -20.27 -9.86 -2.80
CA LEU A 651 -19.33 -9.18 -3.69
C LEU A 651 -17.98 -9.91 -3.74
N SER A 652 -17.39 -10.18 -2.58
CA SER A 652 -16.08 -10.81 -2.52
C SER A 652 -16.11 -12.24 -3.06
N ALA A 653 -17.15 -13.02 -2.78
CA ALA A 653 -17.32 -14.37 -3.32
C ALA A 653 -17.37 -14.36 -4.85
N ILE A 654 -18.20 -13.49 -5.44
CA ILE A 654 -18.32 -13.33 -6.90
C ILE A 654 -16.99 -12.85 -7.49
N HIS A 655 -16.37 -11.82 -6.90
CA HIS A 655 -15.07 -11.30 -7.36
C HIS A 655 -13.99 -12.39 -7.40
N GLN A 656 -13.82 -13.12 -6.31
CA GLN A 656 -12.80 -14.18 -6.21
C GLN A 656 -13.10 -15.36 -7.15
N HIS A 657 -14.38 -15.71 -7.30
CA HIS A 657 -14.79 -16.74 -8.24
C HIS A 657 -14.47 -16.34 -9.67
N LEU A 658 -14.80 -15.11 -10.09
CA LEU A 658 -14.50 -14.61 -11.44
C LEU A 658 -12.98 -14.49 -11.69
N VAL A 659 -12.17 -14.21 -10.67
CA VAL A 659 -10.71 -14.25 -10.79
C VAL A 659 -10.23 -15.68 -11.06
N LYS A 660 -10.77 -16.69 -10.35
CA LYS A 660 -10.42 -18.11 -10.55
C LYS A 660 -10.83 -18.61 -11.94
N GLU A 661 -12.00 -18.20 -12.43
CA GLU A 661 -12.49 -18.53 -13.77
C GLU A 661 -11.81 -17.73 -14.90
N GLY A 662 -10.92 -16.77 -14.57
CA GLY A 662 -10.28 -15.88 -15.54
C GLY A 662 -11.22 -14.89 -16.20
N LEU A 663 -12.36 -14.60 -15.61
CA LEU A 663 -13.43 -13.75 -16.18
C LEU A 663 -13.56 -12.38 -15.49
N ARG A 664 -12.81 -12.10 -14.42
CA ARG A 664 -13.01 -10.89 -13.62
C ARG A 664 -12.90 -9.59 -14.42
N THR A 665 -12.01 -9.52 -15.38
CA THR A 665 -11.80 -8.33 -16.20
C THR A 665 -12.71 -8.21 -17.41
N THR A 666 -13.64 -9.14 -17.59
CA THR A 666 -14.65 -9.09 -18.67
C THR A 666 -15.95 -8.41 -18.24
N ALA A 667 -16.15 -8.17 -16.93
CA ALA A 667 -17.34 -7.50 -16.41
C ALA A 667 -16.99 -6.58 -15.24
N GLY A 668 -17.75 -5.48 -15.12
CA GLY A 668 -17.75 -4.60 -13.96
C GLY A 668 -18.68 -5.13 -12.86
N LEU A 669 -18.33 -4.84 -11.58
CA LEU A 669 -19.16 -5.17 -10.42
C LEU A 669 -19.68 -3.89 -9.77
N VAL A 670 -21.01 -3.76 -9.73
CA VAL A 670 -21.72 -2.67 -9.08
C VAL A 670 -22.52 -3.24 -7.91
N VAL A 671 -22.46 -2.61 -6.76
CA VAL A 671 -23.17 -3.05 -5.56
C VAL A 671 -24.34 -2.12 -5.26
N GLU A 672 -25.55 -2.67 -5.25
CA GLU A 672 -26.75 -1.98 -4.80
C GLU A 672 -27.16 -2.56 -3.46
N THR A 673 -27.00 -1.78 -2.38
CA THR A 673 -27.18 -2.33 -1.03
C THR A 673 -27.85 -1.37 -0.05
N GLY A 674 -28.69 -1.95 0.80
CA GLY A 674 -29.27 -1.28 1.96
C GLY A 674 -28.28 -1.14 3.13
N SER A 675 -27.19 -1.92 3.16
CA SER A 675 -26.31 -1.98 4.34
C SER A 675 -25.25 -0.89 4.42
N ALA A 676 -24.84 -0.29 3.27
CA ALA A 676 -23.77 0.73 3.24
C ALA A 676 -24.32 2.11 3.64
N ARG A 677 -23.70 2.75 4.65
CA ARG A 677 -24.15 4.06 5.16
C ARG A 677 -23.04 4.99 5.66
N GLU A 678 -21.86 4.48 5.96
CA GLU A 678 -20.70 5.26 6.41
C GLU A 678 -19.48 5.01 5.55
N VAL A 679 -18.50 5.90 5.59
CA VAL A 679 -17.30 5.87 4.72
C VAL A 679 -16.58 4.52 4.77
N HIS A 680 -16.45 3.92 5.94
CA HIS A 680 -15.80 2.62 6.10
C HIS A 680 -16.45 1.52 5.25
N HIS A 681 -17.79 1.49 5.17
CA HIS A 681 -18.52 0.50 4.37
C HIS A 681 -18.17 0.59 2.89
N PHE A 682 -18.12 1.82 2.36
CA PHE A 682 -17.72 2.05 0.95
C PHE A 682 -16.26 1.71 0.70
N ALA A 683 -15.38 2.03 1.66
CA ALA A 683 -13.96 1.69 1.55
C ALA A 683 -13.75 0.17 1.51
N VAL A 684 -14.47 -0.60 2.34
CA VAL A 684 -14.38 -2.06 2.35
C VAL A 684 -14.95 -2.64 1.06
N LEU A 685 -16.13 -2.19 0.61
CA LEU A 685 -16.72 -2.64 -0.67
C LEU A 685 -15.77 -2.34 -1.85
N ALA A 686 -15.19 -1.14 -1.90
CA ALA A 686 -14.17 -0.80 -2.90
C ALA A 686 -12.98 -1.77 -2.82
N GLY A 687 -12.44 -1.99 -1.63
CA GLY A 687 -11.30 -2.90 -1.41
C GLY A 687 -11.54 -4.32 -1.91
N TYR A 688 -12.79 -4.78 -1.93
CA TYR A 688 -13.16 -6.11 -2.42
C TYR A 688 -13.76 -6.11 -3.83
N GLY A 689 -13.59 -5.02 -4.58
CA GLY A 689 -13.77 -4.98 -6.02
C GLY A 689 -15.06 -4.33 -6.52
N ALA A 690 -15.78 -3.57 -5.68
CA ALA A 690 -16.90 -2.74 -6.15
C ALA A 690 -16.37 -1.55 -6.96
N GLU A 691 -16.69 -1.50 -8.25
CA GLU A 691 -16.33 -0.38 -9.11
C GLU A 691 -17.26 0.81 -8.87
N ALA A 692 -18.49 0.56 -8.42
CA ALA A 692 -19.43 1.57 -7.94
C ALA A 692 -20.41 0.96 -6.93
N VAL A 693 -21.00 1.81 -6.07
CA VAL A 693 -21.93 1.43 -5.00
C VAL A 693 -23.14 2.35 -5.01
N HIS A 694 -24.34 1.77 -4.99
CA HIS A 694 -25.60 2.49 -4.82
C HIS A 694 -26.21 2.17 -3.45
N PRO A 695 -26.07 3.10 -2.46
CA PRO A 695 -26.58 2.91 -1.11
C PRO A 695 -28.06 3.33 -1.03
N TYR A 696 -28.94 2.59 -1.71
CA TYR A 696 -30.34 3.01 -1.91
C TYR A 696 -31.07 3.33 -0.61
N LEU A 697 -30.89 2.50 0.44
CA LEU A 697 -31.63 2.67 1.69
C LEU A 697 -31.14 3.86 2.51
N ALA A 698 -29.83 4.16 2.47
CA ALA A 698 -29.29 5.36 3.08
C ALA A 698 -29.88 6.62 2.41
N MET A 699 -29.94 6.63 1.09
CA MET A 699 -30.52 7.75 0.34
C MET A 699 -32.03 7.89 0.54
N GLU A 700 -32.79 6.77 0.53
CA GLU A 700 -34.24 6.77 0.84
C GLU A 700 -34.50 7.28 2.25
N SER A 701 -33.66 6.88 3.22
CA SER A 701 -33.75 7.35 4.61
C SER A 701 -33.50 8.85 4.75
N LEU A 702 -32.46 9.35 4.07
CA LEU A 702 -32.16 10.78 4.04
C LEU A 702 -33.25 11.60 3.34
N ALA A 703 -33.82 11.07 2.26
CA ALA A 703 -34.94 11.69 1.58
C ALA A 703 -36.18 11.76 2.48
N ALA A 704 -36.45 10.75 3.30
CA ALA A 704 -37.57 10.74 4.24
C ALA A 704 -37.37 11.72 5.41
N MET A 705 -36.14 11.93 5.88
CA MET A 705 -35.83 12.76 7.04
C MET A 705 -35.35 14.19 6.68
N HIS A 706 -35.32 14.59 5.41
CA HIS A 706 -34.71 15.84 4.97
C HIS A 706 -35.28 17.09 5.68
N ALA A 707 -36.58 17.09 6.01
CA ALA A 707 -37.24 18.18 6.71
C ALA A 707 -36.77 18.35 8.17
N GLU A 708 -36.17 17.32 8.77
CA GLU A 708 -35.63 17.36 10.13
C GLU A 708 -34.14 17.82 10.15
N LEU A 709 -33.50 17.89 8.97
CA LEU A 709 -32.12 18.32 8.86
C LEU A 709 -31.98 19.85 9.02
N PRO A 710 -30.89 20.31 9.64
CA PRO A 710 -30.67 21.77 9.73
C PRO A 710 -30.42 22.37 8.34
N GLY A 711 -30.95 23.60 8.11
CA GLY A 711 -30.68 24.37 6.91
C GLY A 711 -31.74 24.30 5.82
N ASP A 712 -32.94 23.78 6.09
CA ASP A 712 -34.08 23.70 5.16
C ASP A 712 -33.67 23.06 3.79
N LEU A 713 -33.09 21.91 3.88
CA LEU A 713 -32.52 21.20 2.70
C LEU A 713 -33.59 20.42 1.95
N SER A 714 -33.55 20.46 0.61
CA SER A 714 -34.31 19.50 -0.20
C SER A 714 -33.73 18.08 -0.08
N ALA A 715 -34.57 17.06 -0.35
CA ALA A 715 -34.10 15.66 -0.36
C ALA A 715 -32.92 15.46 -1.30
N ASP A 716 -32.96 16.02 -2.50
CA ASP A 716 -31.87 15.92 -3.49
C ASP A 716 -30.59 16.58 -2.98
N LYS A 717 -30.70 17.71 -2.28
CA LYS A 717 -29.52 18.37 -1.71
C LYS A 717 -28.92 17.60 -0.54
N ALA A 718 -29.73 16.97 0.29
CA ALA A 718 -29.30 16.10 1.36
C ALA A 718 -28.54 14.87 0.81
N ILE A 719 -29.08 14.24 -0.22
CA ILE A 719 -28.45 13.12 -0.93
C ILE A 719 -27.14 13.57 -1.57
N TYR A 720 -27.12 14.67 -2.29
CA TYR A 720 -25.91 15.23 -2.90
C TYR A 720 -24.82 15.49 -1.87
N ASN A 721 -25.16 16.11 -0.74
CA ASN A 721 -24.21 16.37 0.34
C ASN A 721 -23.68 15.06 0.94
N TYR A 722 -24.54 14.08 1.14
CA TYR A 722 -24.13 12.76 1.64
C TYR A 722 -23.12 12.09 0.69
N VAL A 723 -23.43 12.03 -0.61
CA VAL A 723 -22.53 11.49 -1.63
C VAL A 723 -21.18 12.22 -1.62
N LYS A 724 -21.20 13.56 -1.52
CA LYS A 724 -20.00 14.38 -1.41
C LYS A 724 -19.20 14.06 -0.16
N ALA A 725 -19.85 13.84 0.99
CA ALA A 725 -19.19 13.49 2.24
C ALA A 725 -18.48 12.13 2.15
N ILE A 726 -19.15 11.11 1.58
CA ILE A 726 -18.54 9.81 1.33
C ILE A 726 -17.32 9.93 0.40
N GLY A 727 -17.44 10.68 -0.70
CA GLY A 727 -16.32 10.92 -1.61
C GLY A 727 -15.11 11.57 -0.93
N LYS A 728 -15.33 12.58 -0.09
CA LYS A 728 -14.28 13.21 0.72
C LYS A 728 -13.66 12.22 1.71
N GLY A 729 -14.48 11.41 2.37
CA GLY A 729 -14.02 10.39 3.30
C GLY A 729 -13.16 9.33 2.62
N LEU A 730 -13.56 8.83 1.45
CA LEU A 730 -12.77 7.91 0.62
C LEU A 730 -11.44 8.53 0.21
N SER A 731 -11.45 9.78 -0.28
CA SER A 731 -10.21 10.50 -0.64
C SER A 731 -9.27 10.62 0.56
N LYS A 732 -9.80 10.89 1.75
CA LYS A 732 -9.00 11.00 2.99
C LYS A 732 -8.38 9.65 3.39
N ILE A 733 -9.12 8.55 3.31
CA ILE A 733 -8.60 7.20 3.55
C ILE A 733 -7.47 6.90 2.55
N MET A 734 -7.73 7.12 1.25
CA MET A 734 -6.76 6.86 0.19
C MET A 734 -5.51 7.73 0.35
N SER A 735 -5.65 9.01 0.70
CA SER A 735 -4.51 9.90 0.88
C SER A 735 -3.62 9.47 2.05
N LYS A 736 -4.20 8.98 3.15
CA LYS A 736 -3.45 8.42 4.29
C LYS A 736 -2.75 7.11 3.96
N MET A 737 -3.28 6.35 3.03
CA MET A 737 -2.66 5.12 2.51
C MET A 737 -1.62 5.42 1.41
N GLY A 738 -1.51 6.66 0.96
CA GLY A 738 -0.65 7.05 -0.15
C GLY A 738 -1.10 6.48 -1.50
N VAL A 739 -2.41 6.30 -1.69
CA VAL A 739 -3.04 5.78 -2.92
C VAL A 739 -3.83 6.90 -3.56
N SER A 740 -3.43 7.37 -4.74
CA SER A 740 -4.01 8.56 -5.35
C SER A 740 -5.30 8.32 -6.15
N THR A 741 -5.54 7.11 -6.63
CA THR A 741 -6.71 6.84 -7.49
C THR A 741 -7.61 5.76 -6.93
N TYR A 742 -8.93 5.92 -7.10
CA TYR A 742 -9.91 4.90 -6.73
C TYR A 742 -9.65 3.58 -7.44
N MET A 743 -9.22 3.62 -8.70
CA MET A 743 -8.91 2.42 -9.49
C MET A 743 -7.78 1.59 -8.87
N SER A 744 -6.78 2.24 -8.25
CA SER A 744 -5.70 1.54 -7.53
C SER A 744 -6.14 1.03 -6.15
N TYR A 745 -7.16 1.63 -5.56
CA TYR A 745 -7.75 1.20 -4.29
C TYR A 745 -8.76 0.07 -4.47
N CYS A 746 -9.55 0.12 -5.55
CA CYS A 746 -10.54 -0.90 -5.89
C CYS A 746 -9.89 -2.27 -6.10
N GLY A 747 -10.36 -3.29 -5.38
CA GLY A 747 -9.80 -4.65 -5.44
C GLY A 747 -8.44 -4.82 -4.76
N ALA A 748 -7.91 -3.79 -4.11
CA ALA A 748 -6.60 -3.84 -3.46
C ALA A 748 -6.60 -4.64 -2.15
N GLN A 749 -7.77 -4.87 -1.53
CA GLN A 749 -7.90 -5.62 -0.27
C GLN A 749 -6.97 -5.12 0.84
N LEU A 750 -6.86 -3.78 1.00
CA LEU A 750 -6.00 -3.15 2.02
C LEU A 750 -6.63 -3.23 3.41
N PHE A 751 -7.07 -4.42 3.79
CA PHE A 751 -7.74 -4.71 5.05
C PHE A 751 -7.18 -5.96 5.70
N GLU A 752 -7.29 -6.02 7.02
CA GLU A 752 -7.10 -7.20 7.85
C GLU A 752 -8.47 -7.62 8.41
N ALA A 753 -8.76 -8.91 8.34
CA ALA A 753 -9.93 -9.47 9.03
C ALA A 753 -9.57 -9.78 10.48
N ILE A 754 -10.45 -9.42 11.41
CA ILE A 754 -10.29 -9.69 12.84
C ILE A 754 -11.53 -10.42 13.34
N GLY A 755 -11.35 -11.67 13.77
CA GLY A 755 -12.43 -12.50 14.26
C GLY A 755 -13.20 -13.26 13.19
N LEU A 756 -12.60 -13.48 12.02
CA LEU A 756 -13.08 -14.41 11.00
C LEU A 756 -12.12 -15.59 10.88
N ASN A 757 -12.65 -16.80 10.76
CA ASN A 757 -11.82 -18.00 10.66
C ASN A 757 -11.13 -18.14 9.30
N SER A 758 -10.01 -18.88 9.29
CA SER A 758 -9.16 -19.06 8.11
C SER A 758 -9.89 -19.73 6.93
N GLU A 759 -10.88 -20.58 7.19
CA GLU A 759 -11.65 -21.24 6.14
C GLU A 759 -12.49 -20.22 5.36
N THR A 760 -13.24 -19.37 6.05
CA THR A 760 -14.04 -18.30 5.45
C THR A 760 -13.15 -17.35 4.66
N ILE A 761 -11.99 -16.95 5.22
CA ILE A 761 -11.04 -16.06 4.56
C ILE A 761 -10.49 -16.71 3.29
N SER A 762 -10.01 -17.94 3.35
CA SER A 762 -9.40 -18.60 2.20
C SER A 762 -10.39 -18.81 1.04
N LYS A 763 -11.66 -19.04 1.36
CA LYS A 763 -12.71 -19.34 0.38
C LYS A 763 -13.30 -18.07 -0.26
N TYR A 764 -13.60 -17.05 0.55
CA TYR A 764 -14.37 -15.89 0.12
C TYR A 764 -13.59 -14.56 0.12
N PHE A 765 -12.52 -14.47 0.91
CA PHE A 765 -11.70 -13.26 1.04
C PHE A 765 -10.22 -13.55 0.77
N THR A 766 -9.95 -14.39 -0.21
CA THR A 766 -8.60 -14.91 -0.54
C THR A 766 -7.56 -13.78 -0.61
N GLY A 767 -6.45 -13.94 0.13
CA GLY A 767 -5.37 -12.96 0.19
C GLY A 767 -5.55 -11.88 1.25
N THR A 768 -6.64 -11.89 2.03
CA THR A 768 -6.81 -11.02 3.19
C THR A 768 -6.07 -11.64 4.39
N PRO A 769 -5.19 -10.89 5.08
CA PRO A 769 -4.60 -11.39 6.32
C PRO A 769 -5.64 -11.51 7.43
N SER A 770 -5.59 -12.60 8.18
CA SER A 770 -6.37 -12.82 9.40
C SER A 770 -5.45 -13.41 10.47
N ARG A 771 -5.22 -12.67 11.54
CA ARG A 771 -4.35 -13.09 12.66
C ARG A 771 -5.13 -13.50 13.89
N VAL A 772 -6.42 -13.23 13.89
CA VAL A 772 -7.34 -13.56 14.98
C VAL A 772 -8.47 -14.36 14.39
N GLU A 773 -8.50 -15.64 14.69
CA GLU A 773 -9.59 -16.53 14.34
C GLU A 773 -10.91 -16.08 14.99
N GLY A 774 -12.02 -16.63 14.57
CA GLY A 774 -13.33 -16.30 15.13
C GLY A 774 -14.45 -17.03 14.43
N ILE A 775 -15.46 -16.28 14.00
CA ILE A 775 -16.68 -16.82 13.41
C ILE A 775 -16.46 -17.31 11.98
N GLY A 776 -17.29 -18.25 11.58
CA GLY A 776 -17.33 -18.82 10.22
C GLY A 776 -18.47 -18.27 9.39
N ILE A 777 -18.61 -18.86 8.20
CA ILE A 777 -19.62 -18.45 7.22
C ILE A 777 -21.05 -18.59 7.75
N PHE A 778 -21.32 -19.65 8.51
CA PHE A 778 -22.65 -19.90 9.07
C PHE A 778 -23.00 -18.94 10.21
N ASP A 779 -22.00 -18.54 11.00
CA ASP A 779 -22.20 -17.53 12.05
C ASP A 779 -22.50 -16.16 11.46
N ILE A 780 -21.82 -15.80 10.36
CA ILE A 780 -22.09 -14.55 9.60
C ILE A 780 -23.54 -14.56 9.10
N ALA A 781 -23.98 -15.69 8.55
CA ALA A 781 -25.36 -15.84 8.08
C ALA A 781 -26.36 -15.79 9.23
N GLU A 782 -26.05 -16.41 10.38
CA GLU A 782 -26.89 -16.38 11.58
C GLU A 782 -27.04 -14.96 12.14
N GLU A 783 -25.98 -14.16 12.19
CA GLU A 783 -26.05 -12.74 12.57
C GLU A 783 -26.99 -11.95 11.64
N ALA A 784 -26.90 -12.17 10.33
CA ALA A 784 -27.79 -11.54 9.35
C ALA A 784 -29.24 -11.97 9.53
N ILE A 785 -29.49 -13.27 9.76
CA ILE A 785 -30.82 -13.84 10.02
C ILE A 785 -31.41 -13.23 11.30
N ARG A 786 -30.65 -13.12 12.38
CA ARG A 786 -31.11 -12.55 13.64
C ARG A 786 -31.53 -11.10 13.49
N THR A 787 -30.72 -10.29 12.82
CA THR A 787 -31.02 -8.89 12.52
C THR A 787 -32.30 -8.79 11.68
N HIS A 788 -32.40 -9.59 10.63
CA HIS A 788 -33.56 -9.65 9.75
C HIS A 788 -34.82 -10.09 10.51
N THR A 789 -34.77 -11.18 11.30
CA THR A 789 -35.90 -11.70 12.04
C THR A 789 -36.39 -10.71 13.12
N SER A 790 -35.45 -9.98 13.72
CA SER A 790 -35.80 -8.92 14.68
C SER A 790 -36.63 -7.80 14.02
N ALA A 791 -36.26 -7.42 12.80
CA ALA A 791 -36.93 -6.34 12.04
C ALA A 791 -38.42 -6.66 11.72
N PHE A 792 -38.70 -7.93 11.47
CA PHE A 792 -40.06 -8.39 11.12
C PHE A 792 -40.74 -9.09 12.31
N SER A 793 -40.30 -8.85 13.55
CA SER A 793 -40.90 -9.40 14.77
C SER A 793 -42.08 -8.56 15.25
N ASP A 794 -42.92 -9.17 16.08
CA ASP A 794 -44.04 -8.48 16.72
C ASP A 794 -43.62 -7.68 17.99
N ASP A 795 -42.33 -7.33 18.14
CA ASP A 795 -41.84 -6.54 19.28
C ASP A 795 -42.42 -5.11 19.21
N PRO A 796 -43.26 -4.70 20.20
CA PRO A 796 -43.89 -3.37 20.17
C PRO A 796 -42.91 -2.19 20.16
N LEU A 797 -41.69 -2.36 20.66
CA LEU A 797 -40.67 -1.31 20.67
C LEU A 797 -40.07 -1.15 19.30
N LEU A 798 -39.72 -2.24 18.62
CA LEU A 798 -39.16 -2.23 17.28
C LEU A 798 -40.20 -1.85 16.22
N ALA A 799 -41.46 -2.10 16.45
CA ALA A 799 -42.55 -1.70 15.54
C ALA A 799 -42.70 -0.17 15.40
N GLN A 800 -42.07 0.64 16.25
CA GLN A 800 -42.23 2.09 16.27
C GLN A 800 -40.93 2.88 16.11
N MET A 801 -39.76 2.34 16.36
CA MET A 801 -38.49 3.05 16.35
C MET A 801 -37.28 2.14 16.12
N LEU A 802 -36.21 2.74 15.68
CA LEU A 802 -34.89 2.09 15.57
C LEU A 802 -34.27 1.87 16.95
N ASP A 803 -33.42 0.86 17.06
CA ASP A 803 -32.54 0.66 18.22
C ASP A 803 -31.70 1.94 18.50
N ALA A 804 -31.44 2.21 19.77
CA ALA A 804 -30.68 3.38 20.19
C ALA A 804 -29.21 3.34 19.70
N GLY A 805 -28.65 2.17 19.42
CA GLY A 805 -27.25 1.96 19.06
C GLY A 805 -26.35 1.91 20.28
N GLY A 806 -25.74 3.03 20.63
CA GLY A 806 -24.86 3.14 21.78
C GLY A 806 -23.38 2.83 21.46
N GLU A 807 -22.99 2.83 20.20
CA GLU A 807 -21.58 2.60 19.81
C GLU A 807 -20.71 3.86 19.96
N TYR A 808 -21.29 5.03 19.67
CA TYR A 808 -20.60 6.32 19.77
C TYR A 808 -20.79 7.01 21.11
N ALA A 809 -21.91 6.76 21.77
CA ALA A 809 -22.17 7.28 23.09
C ALA A 809 -22.82 6.19 23.94
N TRP A 810 -22.32 5.99 25.15
CA TRP A 810 -22.88 5.00 26.06
C TRP A 810 -24.39 5.16 26.24
N ARG A 811 -25.13 4.08 26.11
CA ARG A 811 -26.57 3.99 26.29
C ARG A 811 -26.93 2.77 27.14
N THR A 812 -27.96 2.91 27.97
CA THR A 812 -28.56 1.75 28.64
C THR A 812 -29.09 0.79 27.58
N ARG A 813 -28.70 -0.47 27.62
CA ARG A 813 -28.99 -1.52 26.62
C ARG A 813 -28.38 -1.30 25.23
N GLY A 814 -27.50 -0.30 25.05
CA GLY A 814 -26.72 -0.12 23.85
C GLY A 814 -25.51 -1.04 23.79
N GLU A 815 -24.55 -0.69 22.95
CA GLU A 815 -23.24 -1.36 22.87
C GLU A 815 -22.48 -1.20 24.20
N ASP A 816 -21.66 -2.19 24.51
CA ASP A 816 -20.78 -2.13 25.67
C ASP A 816 -19.59 -1.19 25.47
N HIS A 817 -19.14 -0.57 26.57
CA HIS A 817 -18.00 0.32 26.62
C HIS A 817 -17.03 -0.06 27.74
N MET A 818 -15.73 0.15 27.53
CA MET A 818 -14.73 0.06 28.61
C MET A 818 -14.95 1.16 29.65
N TRP A 819 -15.23 2.37 29.18
CA TRP A 819 -15.43 3.58 29.98
C TRP A 819 -16.91 3.83 30.24
N THR A 820 -17.47 3.02 31.11
CA THR A 820 -18.85 3.21 31.57
C THR A 820 -18.95 4.38 32.54
N PRO A 821 -20.16 4.97 32.75
CA PRO A 821 -20.36 6.00 33.76
C PRO A 821 -19.92 5.55 35.18
N ASP A 822 -20.09 4.27 35.50
CA ASP A 822 -19.68 3.73 36.80
C ASP A 822 -18.14 3.66 36.90
N ALA A 823 -17.45 3.19 35.89
CA ALA A 823 -15.97 3.18 35.82
C ALA A 823 -15.40 4.60 36.00
N ILE A 824 -15.95 5.57 35.25
CA ILE A 824 -15.52 6.98 35.34
C ILE A 824 -15.78 7.54 36.74
N ALA A 825 -16.99 7.32 37.33
CA ALA A 825 -17.33 7.79 38.66
C ALA A 825 -16.41 7.22 39.74
N LYS A 826 -16.15 5.92 39.69
CA LYS A 826 -15.23 5.24 40.63
C LYS A 826 -13.80 5.78 40.50
N LEU A 827 -13.30 5.96 39.30
CA LEU A 827 -11.97 6.56 39.08
C LEU A 827 -11.89 7.98 39.67
N GLN A 828 -12.87 8.84 39.38
CA GLN A 828 -12.89 10.22 39.86
C GLN A 828 -13.03 10.32 41.37
N HIS A 829 -13.94 9.52 41.96
CA HIS A 829 -14.12 9.48 43.40
C HIS A 829 -12.86 8.99 44.12
N SER A 830 -12.24 7.92 43.60
CA SER A 830 -11.03 7.36 44.20
C SER A 830 -9.90 8.37 44.26
N THR A 831 -9.70 9.11 43.18
CA THR A 831 -8.62 10.11 43.09
C THR A 831 -8.89 11.35 43.90
N ARG A 832 -10.11 11.90 43.86
CA ARG A 832 -10.50 13.07 44.63
C ARG A 832 -10.48 12.85 46.14
N ALA A 833 -10.94 11.66 46.60
CA ALA A 833 -10.95 11.30 48.00
C ALA A 833 -9.66 10.59 48.47
N ASN A 834 -8.69 10.38 47.61
CA ASN A 834 -7.50 9.58 47.85
C ASN A 834 -7.84 8.20 48.46
N ASN A 835 -8.90 7.55 47.93
CA ASN A 835 -9.45 6.28 48.46
C ASN A 835 -9.04 5.10 47.61
N PHE A 836 -8.10 4.32 48.13
CA PHE A 836 -7.58 3.15 47.44
C PHE A 836 -8.58 1.99 47.30
N SER A 837 -9.56 1.88 48.24
CA SER A 837 -10.60 0.87 48.14
C SER A 837 -11.51 1.12 46.93
N THR A 838 -11.92 2.36 46.73
CA THR A 838 -12.72 2.76 45.55
C THR A 838 -11.88 2.62 44.24
N TYR A 839 -10.58 2.84 44.30
CA TYR A 839 -9.69 2.57 43.16
C TYR A 839 -9.66 1.07 42.80
N LYS A 840 -9.62 0.18 43.79
CA LYS A 840 -9.71 -1.27 43.55
C LYS A 840 -11.02 -1.67 42.87
N GLU A 841 -12.15 -1.05 43.26
CA GLU A 841 -13.43 -1.29 42.59
C GLU A 841 -13.38 -0.85 41.11
N TYR A 842 -12.82 0.32 40.82
CA TYR A 842 -12.54 0.78 39.46
C TYR A 842 -11.67 -0.20 38.68
N ALA A 843 -10.55 -0.61 39.28
CA ALA A 843 -9.62 -1.54 38.65
C ALA A 843 -10.27 -2.88 38.34
N GLN A 844 -11.17 -3.36 39.23
CA GLN A 844 -11.95 -4.58 39.01
C GLN A 844 -12.90 -4.43 37.83
N ILE A 845 -13.63 -3.32 37.70
CA ILE A 845 -14.52 -3.04 36.55
C ILE A 845 -13.75 -3.10 35.21
N ILE A 846 -12.56 -2.54 35.16
CA ILE A 846 -11.75 -2.49 33.95
C ILE A 846 -11.06 -3.83 33.64
N ASN A 847 -10.56 -4.52 34.66
CA ASN A 847 -9.71 -5.70 34.48
C ASN A 847 -10.48 -7.01 34.43
N ASP A 848 -11.63 -7.09 35.09
CA ASP A 848 -12.48 -8.29 35.08
C ASP A 848 -13.32 -8.35 33.82
N GLN A 849 -12.78 -8.97 32.78
CA GLN A 849 -13.48 -9.22 31.51
C GLN A 849 -14.07 -10.63 31.40
N SER A 850 -14.23 -11.34 32.53
CA SER A 850 -14.77 -12.72 32.57
C SER A 850 -16.20 -12.85 32.08
N ARG A 851 -16.99 -11.77 32.19
CA ARG A 851 -18.41 -11.73 31.76
C ARG A 851 -18.61 -10.90 30.48
N ARG A 852 -17.70 -10.00 30.17
CA ARG A 852 -17.77 -9.05 29.04
C ARG A 852 -16.39 -8.93 28.41
N HIS A 853 -16.24 -9.53 27.26
CA HIS A 853 -14.98 -9.50 26.52
C HIS A 853 -14.88 -8.20 25.73
N MET A 854 -14.14 -7.24 26.22
CA MET A 854 -14.02 -5.93 25.61
C MET A 854 -12.76 -5.79 24.73
N THR A 855 -11.71 -6.54 25.06
CA THR A 855 -10.41 -6.46 24.39
C THR A 855 -9.80 -7.86 24.22
N LEU A 856 -8.98 -8.04 23.18
CA LEU A 856 -8.18 -9.26 23.02
C LEU A 856 -7.27 -9.50 24.23
N ARG A 857 -6.75 -8.44 24.84
CA ARG A 857 -5.94 -8.53 26.06
C ARG A 857 -6.69 -9.18 27.22
N GLY A 858 -8.01 -8.98 27.32
CA GLY A 858 -8.84 -9.60 28.34
C GLY A 858 -8.98 -11.12 28.22
N LEU A 859 -8.60 -11.68 27.06
CA LEU A 859 -8.58 -13.12 26.81
C LEU A 859 -7.24 -13.77 27.15
N PHE A 860 -6.20 -12.98 27.46
CA PHE A 860 -4.87 -13.50 27.73
C PHE A 860 -4.74 -13.94 29.19
N GLU A 861 -4.08 -15.05 29.39
CA GLU A 861 -3.70 -15.56 30.70
C GLU A 861 -2.16 -15.59 30.83
N PHE A 862 -1.68 -15.25 32.02
CA PHE A 862 -0.25 -15.40 32.31
C PHE A 862 0.11 -16.89 32.41
N LYS A 863 1.08 -17.32 31.62
CA LYS A 863 1.65 -18.67 31.74
C LYS A 863 2.58 -18.74 32.96
N ILE A 864 1.97 -18.86 34.14
CA ILE A 864 2.69 -18.92 35.42
C ILE A 864 3.18 -20.35 35.66
N ASP A 865 4.47 -20.50 35.90
CA ASP A 865 5.10 -21.72 36.37
C ASP A 865 5.51 -21.54 37.83
N PRO A 866 4.75 -22.12 38.82
CA PRO A 866 5.09 -21.96 40.25
C PRO A 866 6.49 -22.47 40.63
N SER A 867 7.04 -23.38 39.84
CA SER A 867 8.40 -23.92 40.09
C SER A 867 9.52 -22.89 39.79
N LYS A 868 9.19 -21.86 39.02
CA LYS A 868 10.11 -20.76 38.66
C LYS A 868 9.88 -19.49 39.49
N ALA A 869 9.05 -19.58 40.53
CA ALA A 869 8.82 -18.44 41.42
C ALA A 869 10.14 -18.04 42.11
N ILE A 870 10.42 -16.75 42.11
CA ILE A 870 11.55 -16.17 42.83
C ILE A 870 11.08 -15.58 44.18
N PRO A 871 11.92 -15.49 45.17
CA PRO A 871 11.60 -14.82 46.43
C PRO A 871 11.20 -13.35 46.22
N LEU A 872 10.26 -12.85 47.02
CA LEU A 872 9.69 -11.51 46.85
C LEU A 872 10.76 -10.39 46.94
N ASP A 873 11.80 -10.59 47.73
CA ASP A 873 12.92 -9.66 47.87
C ASP A 873 13.84 -9.59 46.64
N GLN A 874 13.70 -10.55 45.73
CA GLN A 874 14.38 -10.55 44.40
C GLN A 874 13.50 -9.98 43.30
N VAL A 875 12.23 -9.73 43.56
CA VAL A 875 11.33 -9.07 42.61
C VAL A 875 11.61 -7.57 42.59
N GLU A 876 11.76 -6.99 41.42
CA GLU A 876 11.99 -5.55 41.29
C GLU A 876 10.83 -4.75 41.94
N PRO A 877 11.12 -3.79 42.83
CA PRO A 877 10.09 -2.99 43.49
C PRO A 877 9.25 -2.16 42.47
N ALA A 878 7.96 -2.03 42.72
CA ALA A 878 7.07 -1.20 41.89
C ALA A 878 7.59 0.24 41.74
N THR A 879 8.22 0.80 42.78
CA THR A 879 8.85 2.13 42.78
C THR A 879 10.00 2.27 41.79
N GLU A 880 10.69 1.19 41.46
CA GLU A 880 11.71 1.17 40.39
C GLU A 880 11.08 0.96 39.01
N ILE A 881 10.07 0.12 38.93
CA ILE A 881 9.36 -0.14 37.68
C ILE A 881 8.72 1.13 37.11
N VAL A 882 8.02 1.92 37.94
CA VAL A 882 7.31 3.13 37.49
C VAL A 882 8.24 4.22 36.96
N LYS A 883 9.53 4.22 37.32
CA LYS A 883 10.51 5.17 36.78
C LYS A 883 10.74 5.03 35.26
N ARG A 884 10.41 3.88 34.69
CA ARG A 884 10.53 3.60 33.26
C ARG A 884 9.31 4.03 32.46
N PHE A 885 8.22 4.43 33.12
CA PHE A 885 7.01 4.85 32.45
C PHE A 885 7.04 6.33 32.04
N ALA A 886 6.38 6.62 30.94
CA ALA A 886 6.15 7.96 30.45
C ALA A 886 4.67 8.17 30.13
N THR A 887 4.21 9.41 30.22
CA THR A 887 2.87 9.75 29.72
C THR A 887 2.85 9.72 28.19
N GLY A 888 1.67 9.52 27.61
CA GLY A 888 1.42 9.84 26.21
C GLY A 888 1.73 11.31 25.93
N ALA A 889 2.02 11.61 24.68
CA ALA A 889 2.30 12.97 24.22
C ALA A 889 0.99 13.75 24.09
N MET A 890 0.62 14.51 25.10
CA MET A 890 -0.57 15.36 25.11
C MET A 890 -0.19 16.82 24.96
N SER A 891 -0.54 17.42 23.83
CA SER A 891 -0.16 18.80 23.52
C SER A 891 -0.89 19.82 24.40
N LEU A 892 -0.16 20.83 24.87
CA LEU A 892 -0.77 22.03 25.42
C LEU A 892 -1.62 22.69 24.32
N GLY A 893 -2.88 23.00 24.65
CA GLY A 893 -3.87 23.44 23.66
C GLY A 893 -4.96 22.38 23.42
N SER A 894 -4.63 21.09 23.49
CA SER A 894 -5.64 20.00 23.55
C SER A 894 -6.09 19.70 24.98
N ILE A 895 -5.26 20.02 25.98
CA ILE A 895 -5.57 19.95 27.41
C ILE A 895 -5.22 21.28 28.06
N SER A 896 -5.79 21.57 29.24
CA SER A 896 -5.51 22.79 29.97
C SER A 896 -4.09 22.83 30.54
N THR A 897 -3.62 24.03 30.88
CA THR A 897 -2.33 24.23 31.55
C THR A 897 -2.24 23.46 32.85
N GLU A 898 -3.31 23.40 33.60
CA GLU A 898 -3.41 22.67 34.88
C GLU A 898 -3.27 21.16 34.69
N ALA A 899 -3.97 20.59 33.72
CA ALA A 899 -3.89 19.17 33.43
C ALA A 899 -2.48 18.78 32.95
N HIS A 900 -1.90 19.59 32.06
CA HIS A 900 -0.55 19.37 31.53
C HIS A 900 0.52 19.49 32.64
N ALA A 901 0.38 20.48 33.54
CA ALA A 901 1.29 20.64 34.68
C ALA A 901 1.13 19.50 35.70
N THR A 902 -0.10 19.09 35.99
CA THR A 902 -0.40 17.96 36.90
C THR A 902 0.29 16.68 36.44
N LEU A 903 0.26 16.37 35.15
CA LEU A 903 0.96 15.22 34.58
C LEU A 903 2.47 15.29 34.82
N ALA A 904 3.06 16.48 34.61
CA ALA A 904 4.48 16.66 34.85
C ALA A 904 4.87 16.47 36.33
N VAL A 905 4.10 17.08 37.23
CA VAL A 905 4.31 16.91 38.69
C VAL A 905 4.16 15.45 39.12
N ALA A 906 3.07 14.80 38.68
CA ALA A 906 2.82 13.42 39.04
C ALA A 906 3.96 12.48 38.59
N MET A 907 4.38 12.60 37.34
CA MET A 907 5.46 11.77 36.81
C MET A 907 6.81 12.09 37.46
N ASN A 908 7.11 13.36 37.75
CA ASN A 908 8.34 13.76 38.44
C ASN A 908 8.38 13.19 39.88
N ARG A 909 7.26 13.19 40.61
CA ARG A 909 7.18 12.63 41.98
C ARG A 909 7.48 11.13 42.02
N ILE A 910 7.03 10.36 41.04
CA ILE A 910 7.30 8.91 40.95
C ILE A 910 8.62 8.56 40.25
N GLY A 911 9.34 9.58 39.76
CA GLY A 911 10.60 9.36 39.04
C GLY A 911 10.42 9.01 37.55
N GLY A 912 9.19 8.97 37.06
CA GLY A 912 8.87 8.77 35.65
C GLY A 912 9.11 10.02 34.80
N LYS A 913 8.54 10.03 33.60
CA LYS A 913 8.70 11.12 32.62
C LYS A 913 7.35 11.56 32.06
N SER A 914 7.09 12.86 32.02
CA SER A 914 5.98 13.42 31.24
C SER A 914 6.46 13.92 29.88
N ASN A 915 5.56 13.88 28.90
CA ASN A 915 5.82 14.30 27.52
C ASN A 915 5.02 15.57 27.23
N THR A 916 5.68 16.59 26.67
CA THR A 916 5.04 17.88 26.34
C THR A 916 4.01 17.79 25.22
N GLY A 917 4.09 16.77 24.34
CA GLY A 917 3.44 16.84 23.05
C GLY A 917 4.04 17.95 22.16
N GLU A 918 3.47 18.16 20.99
CA GLU A 918 3.94 19.17 20.02
C GLU A 918 3.71 20.61 20.46
N GLY A 919 2.74 20.84 21.32
CA GLY A 919 2.40 22.19 21.83
C GLY A 919 3.46 22.77 22.76
N GLY A 920 4.43 21.97 23.19
CA GLY A 920 5.49 22.41 24.07
C GLY A 920 5.05 22.66 25.51
N GLU A 921 5.79 23.48 26.21
CA GLU A 921 5.45 23.97 27.55
C GLU A 921 6.03 25.36 27.80
N ASP A 922 5.39 26.13 28.67
CA ASP A 922 5.83 27.49 29.04
C ASP A 922 7.19 27.41 29.81
N PRO A 923 8.20 28.20 29.38
CA PRO A 923 9.48 28.27 30.09
C PRO A 923 9.37 28.65 31.59
N ALA A 924 8.33 29.35 31.98
CA ALA A 924 8.06 29.65 33.41
C ALA A 924 7.93 28.39 34.27
N ARG A 925 7.55 27.24 33.71
CA ARG A 925 7.40 25.95 34.39
C ARG A 925 8.75 25.42 34.90
N TYR A 926 9.83 25.75 34.23
CA TYR A 926 11.20 25.44 34.66
C TYR A 926 12.02 26.69 34.94
N ARG A 927 11.35 27.85 35.00
CA ARG A 927 11.90 29.18 35.44
C ARG A 927 13.11 29.61 34.63
N ASN A 928 13.07 29.35 33.32
CA ASN A 928 14.14 29.63 32.37
C ASN A 928 15.47 28.95 32.71
N GLU A 929 15.43 27.92 33.56
CA GLU A 929 16.57 27.02 33.86
C GLU A 929 16.44 25.70 33.10
N LEU A 930 17.49 25.27 32.44
CA LEU A 930 17.43 24.08 31.58
C LEU A 930 17.03 22.78 32.32
N LYS A 931 17.39 22.64 33.58
CA LYS A 931 17.00 21.49 34.42
C LYS A 931 15.78 21.75 35.29
N GLY A 932 15.29 22.98 35.29
CA GLY A 932 14.21 23.46 36.14
C GLY A 932 14.64 23.76 37.56
N ILE A 933 13.96 24.73 38.19
CA ILE A 933 14.16 25.06 39.57
C ILE A 933 13.05 24.41 40.41
N PRO A 934 13.35 23.64 41.47
CA PRO A 934 12.34 23.04 42.32
C PRO A 934 11.44 24.09 42.97
N ILE A 935 10.18 23.70 43.15
CA ILE A 935 9.15 24.51 43.81
C ILE A 935 9.52 24.72 45.29
N LYS A 936 9.32 25.94 45.78
CA LYS A 936 9.51 26.29 47.19
C LYS A 936 8.22 26.08 47.98
N ALA A 937 8.36 26.01 49.29
CA ALA A 937 7.18 25.89 50.16
C ALA A 937 6.27 27.13 50.03
N GLY A 938 4.98 26.89 49.84
CA GLY A 938 3.94 27.94 49.67
C GLY A 938 3.75 28.46 48.26
N GLU A 939 4.49 27.94 47.27
CA GLU A 939 4.22 28.25 45.87
C GLU A 939 3.04 27.42 45.35
N SER A 940 2.31 27.96 44.37
CA SER A 940 1.23 27.33 43.66
C SER A 940 1.45 27.45 42.16
N LEU A 941 0.64 26.75 41.37
CA LEU A 941 0.72 26.80 39.90
C LEU A 941 0.59 28.24 39.40
N LYS A 942 -0.39 29.02 39.93
CA LYS A 942 -0.59 30.42 39.56
C LYS A 942 0.60 31.29 39.91
N SER A 943 1.23 31.04 41.07
CA SER A 943 2.41 31.82 41.48
C SER A 943 3.62 31.60 40.58
N VAL A 944 3.71 30.45 39.93
CA VAL A 944 4.83 30.09 39.03
C VAL A 944 4.57 30.50 37.58
N ILE A 945 3.38 30.26 37.04
CA ILE A 945 3.07 30.48 35.62
C ILE A 945 2.39 31.85 35.41
N GLY A 946 1.65 32.33 36.38
CA GLY A 946 0.90 33.57 36.32
C GLY A 946 -0.61 33.40 36.19
N ASP A 947 -1.37 34.36 36.75
CA ASP A 947 -2.84 34.29 36.87
C ASP A 947 -3.59 34.22 35.54
N LYS A 948 -3.01 34.74 34.44
CA LYS A 948 -3.67 34.79 33.12
C LYS A 948 -3.69 33.45 32.38
N GLN A 949 -2.84 32.52 32.78
CA GLN A 949 -2.66 31.22 32.09
C GLN A 949 -3.25 30.02 32.86
N VAL A 950 -3.72 30.26 34.07
CA VAL A 950 -4.20 29.23 34.99
C VAL A 950 -5.59 29.63 35.53
N GLU A 951 -6.60 28.85 35.21
CA GLU A 951 -7.96 29.08 35.70
C GLU A 951 -8.11 28.58 37.14
N VAL A 952 -7.66 27.35 37.40
CA VAL A 952 -7.75 26.69 38.70
C VAL A 952 -6.35 26.56 39.32
N ASP A 953 -6.12 27.25 40.44
CA ASP A 953 -4.84 27.16 41.13
C ASP A 953 -4.59 25.76 41.72
N MET A 954 -3.44 25.21 41.45
CA MET A 954 -3.01 23.90 41.97
C MET A 954 -1.95 24.11 43.05
N PRO A 955 -2.16 23.61 44.27
CA PRO A 955 -1.13 23.65 45.32
C PRO A 955 0.01 22.71 44.99
N LEU A 956 1.24 23.19 45.20
CA LEU A 956 2.48 22.46 44.94
C LEU A 956 3.22 22.16 46.24
N LEU A 957 3.95 21.07 46.23
CA LEU A 957 4.81 20.72 47.38
C LEU A 957 6.25 21.23 47.17
N ALA A 958 6.91 21.56 48.24
CA ALA A 958 8.35 21.89 48.18
C ALA A 958 9.13 20.73 47.55
N GLY A 959 9.92 21.00 46.53
CA GLY A 959 10.69 20.00 45.78
C GLY A 959 10.00 19.49 44.51
N ASP A 960 8.71 19.86 44.25
CA ASP A 960 8.06 19.52 43.00
C ASP A 960 8.77 20.15 41.80
N SER A 961 8.62 19.54 40.65
CA SER A 961 9.04 20.09 39.35
C SER A 961 7.91 20.06 38.37
N LEU A 962 7.65 21.21 37.72
CA LEU A 962 6.64 21.39 36.69
C LEU A 962 7.19 21.05 35.28
N ARG A 963 8.50 20.79 35.16
CA ARG A 963 9.16 20.52 33.88
C ARG A 963 8.81 19.13 33.36
N SER A 964 8.37 19.06 32.13
CA SER A 964 8.24 17.79 31.39
C SER A 964 9.63 17.33 30.90
N LYS A 965 10.03 16.11 31.25
CA LYS A 965 11.34 15.57 30.90
C LYS A 965 11.47 15.17 29.43
N ILE A 966 10.35 14.79 28.78
CA ILE A 966 10.32 14.48 27.35
C ILE A 966 9.78 15.68 26.59
N LYS A 967 10.52 16.13 25.58
CA LYS A 967 10.11 17.17 24.64
C LYS A 967 9.80 16.51 23.29
N GLN A 968 8.56 16.67 22.81
CA GLN A 968 8.19 16.15 21.51
C GLN A 968 8.46 17.19 20.41
N VAL A 969 8.97 16.72 19.27
CA VAL A 969 9.23 17.53 18.08
C VAL A 969 8.60 16.84 16.88
N ALA A 970 7.68 17.55 16.18
CA ALA A 970 7.07 17.07 14.94
C ALA A 970 7.42 18.01 13.79
N SER A 971 7.27 19.32 14.00
CA SER A 971 7.44 20.34 12.97
C SER A 971 7.98 21.63 13.57
N GLY A 972 8.88 22.28 12.87
CA GLY A 972 9.42 23.59 13.28
C GLY A 972 8.39 24.72 13.34
N ARG A 973 7.22 24.56 12.72
CA ARG A 973 6.15 25.57 12.75
C ARG A 973 5.51 25.78 14.13
N PHE A 974 5.70 24.87 15.07
CA PHE A 974 5.20 24.99 16.45
C PHE A 974 6.19 25.68 17.39
N GLY A 975 7.17 26.41 16.86
CA GLY A 975 8.07 27.24 17.67
C GLY A 975 9.10 26.45 18.48
N VAL A 976 9.65 25.39 17.94
CA VAL A 976 10.75 24.65 18.55
C VAL A 976 11.98 25.55 18.67
N THR A 977 12.39 25.84 19.92
CA THR A 977 13.54 26.68 20.23
C THR A 977 14.71 25.83 20.78
N ALA A 978 15.93 26.37 20.73
CA ALA A 978 17.08 25.75 21.35
C ALA A 978 16.91 25.55 22.87
N GLU A 979 16.27 26.52 23.55
CA GLU A 979 15.91 26.42 24.95
C GLU A 979 14.98 25.26 25.24
N TYR A 980 13.92 25.11 24.44
CA TYR A 980 12.97 24.01 24.55
C TYR A 980 13.67 22.65 24.44
N LEU A 981 14.49 22.47 23.42
CA LEU A 981 15.26 21.23 23.21
C LEU A 981 16.26 20.98 24.34
N SER A 982 17.03 22.01 24.75
CA SER A 982 18.03 21.89 25.77
C SER A 982 17.46 21.63 27.18
N SER A 983 16.19 22.00 27.40
CA SER A 983 15.49 21.72 28.66
C SER A 983 14.97 20.29 28.80
N SER A 984 15.17 19.45 27.80
CA SER A 984 14.76 18.03 27.83
C SER A 984 15.76 17.12 28.54
N ASP A 985 15.28 16.01 29.08
CA ASP A 985 16.07 14.83 29.39
C ASP A 985 16.04 13.84 28.22
N GLN A 986 14.97 13.89 27.41
CA GLN A 986 14.77 13.05 26.24
C GLN A 986 13.98 13.83 25.18
N ILE A 987 14.43 13.75 23.94
CA ILE A 987 13.69 14.29 22.78
C ILE A 987 12.94 13.14 22.12
N GLN A 988 11.66 13.33 21.85
CA GLN A 988 10.86 12.41 21.07
C GLN A 988 10.53 13.04 19.71
N ILE A 989 11.00 12.44 18.64
CA ILE A 989 10.65 12.85 17.29
C ILE A 989 9.33 12.15 16.94
N LYS A 990 8.31 12.93 16.58
CA LYS A 990 7.05 12.43 16.08
C LYS A 990 7.17 12.30 14.57
N MET A 991 7.06 11.08 14.08
CA MET A 991 6.92 10.80 12.66
C MET A 991 5.48 11.08 12.26
N ALA A 992 5.29 11.66 11.07
CA ALA A 992 3.96 11.98 10.56
C ALA A 992 3.21 10.72 10.11
#